data_9a598bbdbaa7f172eb3c058ff54865fb
#
_entry.id   9a598bbdbaa7f172eb3c058ff54865fb
#
_cell.length_a   1.000
_cell.length_b   1.000
_cell.length_c   1.000
_cell.angle_alpha   90.00
_cell.angle_beta   90.00
_cell.angle_gamma   90.00
#
_symmetry.space_group_name_H-M   'P 1'
#
loop_
_entity.id
_entity.type
_entity.pdbx_description
1 polymer ?
#
loop_
_entity_poly.entity_id
_entity_poly.type
_entity_poly.pdbx_seq_one_letter_code
_entity_poly.pdbx_strand_id
1 'polypeptide(L)'
;MHANTGVFWLVLCTGSWLHAQPNILTANGSNDRTNANLQEIQLSPATVNAATFGKVGEFPVDGQVYAQPLYVSGLSIGGGLHNVLFVATMHNSIYAFDADSMKVLWQMNLGPSIPSRLLFNYGDIGVEIGILGTPTIDLGRGVIYAVSDNLQNGAPVFYLHALDLTTGSEVLGGPIRIGGAVQGSGAEASADGTVPFDPAQHIQRPGLLLANNAIYVAFGSHEDSPPYHGWLMSYDASNIAQQLGVYMSTPNGDGGAFWQSGRGPAADDVGSVYAITGNGDYDNIQNFGQSFLKLSGASPARIGSFTMANWKSFSDADVDIAAGPALIPGTHTVLGADKDGNLYVLDGDAMENSASASPSAFQVFTASGDSVFNFAVWGRPGSTNIYIQGHGEPVKCFQITPAGFNSVPGSVGSQIDPYERIGMTLSANGAIEGTGILWETTGNYNNIDLSGTLHAYDASNLASELWNSGMNPGDTMGPIVKFAEPTVANGRVYVPTLAGRIMVYGLFNSPVEAPGQPSIDSVMDAAAYSPVAVSPGEVVAIFGSNLGPTSPAGMQLDPSGNVATSLSNTEVLFDGTPAPMVWASATQVNAVVPFGVQAPATQVQVQYQNQVSGTFSMPVAPAAPGIFSADGTGNGQGAILNQDGTVNSGDRPAPAGSVVALFATGAGRFSPPGIDGSVVSPDNLPVPVLPVSVQIGGAEAAVLYAGGAPGLVEGVLQVNVQVPGGTPAGDVPILLRIGDRTSQPGLTIAVQSQAAPE
;
A
#
# COMPACT_ATOMS: atom_id res chain seq x y z
N MET A 1 4.01 5.81 41.10
CA MET A 1 3.13 5.57 39.96
C MET A 1 4.04 5.16 38.82
N HIS A 2 4.06 3.88 38.50
CA HIS A 2 4.91 3.34 37.42
C HIS A 2 4.23 3.62 36.08
N ALA A 3 4.77 4.55 35.30
CA ALA A 3 4.34 4.78 33.96
C ALA A 3 4.99 3.70 33.05
N ASN A 4 4.16 2.92 32.40
CA ASN A 4 4.56 2.07 31.27
C ASN A 4 5.09 2.97 30.15
N THR A 5 6.39 2.91 29.92
CA THR A 5 7.06 3.54 28.79
C THR A 5 6.78 2.75 27.52
N GLY A 6 5.58 2.91 26.95
CA GLY A 6 5.36 2.66 25.52
C GLY A 6 6.08 3.78 24.78
N VAL A 7 7.17 3.45 24.09
CA VAL A 7 7.89 4.37 23.21
C VAL A 7 6.99 4.66 22.02
N PHE A 8 6.15 5.68 22.12
CA PHE A 8 5.49 6.28 20.98
C PHE A 8 6.53 7.12 20.24
N TRP A 9 7.05 6.59 19.15
CA TRP A 9 7.71 7.40 18.14
C TRP A 9 6.62 8.29 17.52
N LEU A 10 6.52 9.52 18.03
CA LEU A 10 5.89 10.58 17.27
C LEU A 10 6.82 10.80 16.09
N VAL A 11 6.57 10.11 14.98
CA VAL A 11 7.16 10.45 13.69
C VAL A 11 6.71 11.89 13.48
N LEU A 12 7.64 12.84 13.60
CA LEU A 12 7.44 14.19 13.12
C LEU A 12 7.18 14.08 11.62
N CYS A 13 5.94 13.74 11.26
CA CYS A 13 5.46 13.79 9.90
C CYS A 13 5.51 15.25 9.48
N THR A 14 6.67 15.64 8.98
CA THR A 14 6.75 16.83 8.14
C THR A 14 5.81 16.54 6.98
N GLY A 15 4.82 17.39 6.78
CA GLY A 15 3.83 17.27 5.71
C GLY A 15 4.36 17.56 4.31
N SER A 16 5.47 16.99 3.97
CA SER A 16 5.63 16.46 2.64
C SER A 16 4.80 15.19 2.63
N TRP A 17 4.02 14.99 1.63
CA TRP A 17 3.58 13.66 1.28
C TRP A 17 4.79 12.75 1.53
N LEU A 18 4.80 12.06 2.67
CA LEU A 18 5.59 10.86 2.78
C LEU A 18 5.08 10.06 1.60
N HIS A 19 5.80 10.09 0.49
CA HIS A 19 5.70 9.01 -0.44
C HIS A 19 6.15 7.84 0.40
N ALA A 20 5.16 7.19 1.03
CA ALA A 20 5.40 5.93 1.68
C ALA A 20 6.19 5.16 0.66
N GLN A 21 7.36 4.65 1.05
CA GLN A 21 8.17 3.90 0.09
C GLN A 21 7.26 2.84 -0.51
N PRO A 22 7.20 2.67 -1.84
CA PRO A 22 6.22 1.81 -2.45
C PRO A 22 6.35 0.40 -1.89
N ASN A 23 5.30 -0.06 -1.24
CA ASN A 23 5.18 -1.45 -0.81
C ASN A 23 4.04 -2.08 -1.59
N ILE A 24 4.30 -3.22 -2.22
CA ILE A 24 3.29 -4.06 -2.85
C ILE A 24 3.19 -5.33 -2.02
N LEU A 25 2.23 -5.37 -1.11
CA LEU A 25 2.16 -6.38 -0.05
C LEU A 25 1.19 -7.52 -0.34
N THR A 26 0.40 -7.41 -1.38
CA THR A 26 -0.65 -8.37 -1.74
C THR A 26 -0.97 -8.27 -3.23
N ALA A 27 -1.70 -9.25 -3.76
CA ALA A 27 -2.17 -9.24 -5.13
C ALA A 27 -2.90 -7.93 -5.50
N ASN A 28 -2.69 -7.44 -6.71
CA ASN A 28 -3.33 -6.24 -7.27
C ASN A 28 -3.06 -4.95 -6.48
N GLY A 29 -1.94 -4.89 -5.76
CA GLY A 29 -1.41 -3.71 -5.09
C GLY A 29 -1.93 -3.46 -3.68
N SER A 30 -3.22 -3.68 -3.44
CA SER A 30 -3.89 -3.40 -2.14
C SER A 30 -5.06 -4.36 -1.89
N ASN A 31 -5.66 -4.31 -0.69
CA ASN A 31 -6.88 -5.05 -0.37
C ASN A 31 -8.10 -4.57 -1.19
N ASP A 32 -8.06 -3.37 -1.76
CA ASP A 32 -9.08 -2.88 -2.72
C ASP A 32 -8.96 -3.56 -4.08
N ARG A 33 -7.86 -4.23 -4.38
CA ARG A 33 -7.59 -4.92 -5.65
C ARG A 33 -7.65 -4.02 -6.89
N THR A 34 -7.16 -2.79 -6.78
CA THR A 34 -7.21 -1.79 -7.86
C THR A 34 -6.22 -2.02 -8.99
N ASN A 35 -5.22 -2.89 -8.84
CA ASN A 35 -4.08 -3.01 -9.77
C ASN A 35 -3.32 -1.70 -9.97
N ALA A 36 -3.19 -0.89 -8.91
CA ALA A 36 -2.55 0.41 -8.98
C ALA A 36 -1.49 0.60 -7.90
N ASN A 37 -0.31 1.05 -8.29
CA ASN A 37 0.66 1.65 -7.38
C ASN A 37 0.62 3.17 -7.54
N LEU A 38 0.01 3.86 -6.58
CA LEU A 38 -0.11 5.32 -6.57
C LEU A 38 1.06 6.02 -5.85
N GLN A 39 2.12 5.29 -5.51
CA GLN A 39 3.32 5.80 -4.85
C GLN A 39 4.54 5.83 -5.78
N GLU A 40 4.35 5.57 -7.09
CA GLU A 40 5.43 5.61 -8.07
C GLU A 40 5.69 7.04 -8.53
N ILE A 41 6.92 7.51 -8.29
CA ILE A 41 7.31 8.89 -8.59
C ILE A 41 8.44 9.00 -9.64
N GLN A 42 9.10 7.89 -9.96
CA GLN A 42 10.24 7.87 -10.88
C GLN A 42 9.80 7.59 -12.32
N LEU A 43 8.83 6.68 -12.49
CA LEU A 43 8.28 6.33 -13.79
C LEU A 43 7.08 7.24 -14.11
N SER A 44 7.17 7.95 -15.20
CA SER A 44 6.13 8.85 -15.69
C SER A 44 6.13 8.87 -17.22
N PRO A 45 5.07 9.37 -17.87
CA PRO A 45 5.05 9.55 -19.32
C PRO A 45 6.23 10.38 -19.87
N ALA A 46 6.82 11.25 -19.04
CA ALA A 46 7.98 12.04 -19.42
C ALA A 46 9.30 11.25 -19.38
N THR A 47 9.41 10.24 -18.48
CA THR A 47 10.67 9.50 -18.26
C THR A 47 10.72 8.17 -19.00
N VAL A 48 9.58 7.58 -19.36
CA VAL A 48 9.52 6.26 -20.01
C VAL A 48 9.43 6.42 -21.52
N ASN A 49 10.52 6.07 -22.22
CA ASN A 49 10.61 6.02 -23.67
C ASN A 49 11.78 5.13 -24.10
N ALA A 50 11.91 4.81 -25.39
CA ALA A 50 12.92 3.88 -25.92
C ALA A 50 14.38 4.31 -25.69
N ALA A 51 14.66 5.58 -25.38
CA ALA A 51 16.00 6.06 -25.10
C ALA A 51 16.38 6.00 -23.61
N THR A 52 15.40 6.04 -22.73
CA THR A 52 15.63 6.19 -21.28
C THR A 52 15.18 4.98 -20.47
N PHE A 53 14.36 4.08 -21.04
CA PHE A 53 13.76 2.96 -20.34
C PHE A 53 13.91 1.66 -21.12
N GLY A 54 14.15 0.55 -20.44
CA GLY A 54 14.26 -0.79 -21.01
C GLY A 54 14.66 -1.83 -19.97
N LYS A 55 15.08 -3.03 -20.44
CA LYS A 55 15.49 -4.13 -19.58
C LYS A 55 16.81 -3.78 -18.86
N VAL A 56 16.77 -3.82 -17.52
CA VAL A 56 17.93 -3.57 -16.66
C VAL A 56 18.47 -4.82 -15.98
N GLY A 57 17.72 -5.93 -16.01
CA GLY A 57 18.18 -7.21 -15.47
C GLY A 57 17.10 -8.28 -15.43
N GLU A 58 17.39 -9.37 -14.72
CA GLU A 58 16.49 -10.47 -14.50
C GLU A 58 16.83 -11.24 -13.22
N PHE A 59 15.83 -11.84 -12.57
CA PHE A 59 16.01 -12.76 -11.45
C PHE A 59 15.68 -14.18 -11.90
N PRO A 60 16.65 -15.11 -11.94
CA PRO A 60 16.38 -16.50 -12.22
C PRO A 60 15.74 -17.19 -11.00
N VAL A 61 14.76 -18.04 -11.24
CA VAL A 61 14.08 -18.87 -10.22
C VAL A 61 13.91 -20.30 -10.71
N ASP A 62 13.54 -21.21 -9.83
CA ASP A 62 13.49 -22.66 -10.07
C ASP A 62 12.19 -23.18 -10.70
N GLY A 63 11.22 -22.32 -10.98
CA GLY A 63 9.92 -22.70 -11.55
C GLY A 63 9.24 -21.57 -12.30
N GLN A 64 8.11 -21.88 -12.93
CA GLN A 64 7.25 -20.86 -13.53
C GLN A 64 6.69 -19.93 -12.44
N VAL A 65 6.43 -18.66 -12.78
CA VAL A 65 5.94 -17.68 -11.82
C VAL A 65 4.57 -17.16 -12.24
N TYR A 66 3.52 -17.67 -11.58
CA TYR A 66 2.14 -17.20 -11.77
C TYR A 66 1.72 -16.18 -10.72
N ALA A 67 2.27 -16.29 -9.52
CA ALA A 67 2.04 -15.32 -8.45
C ALA A 67 2.63 -13.95 -8.80
N GLN A 68 1.91 -12.87 -8.53
CA GLN A 68 2.45 -11.52 -8.66
C GLN A 68 3.64 -11.35 -7.70
N PRO A 69 4.81 -10.86 -8.17
CA PRO A 69 5.91 -10.52 -7.27
C PRO A 69 5.51 -9.45 -6.27
N LEU A 70 5.89 -9.59 -5.01
CA LEU A 70 5.63 -8.60 -3.97
C LEU A 70 6.88 -7.78 -3.67
N TYR A 71 6.71 -6.54 -3.22
CA TYR A 71 7.83 -5.63 -3.00
C TYR A 71 7.73 -4.94 -1.64
N VAL A 72 8.84 -4.96 -0.88
CA VAL A 72 8.99 -4.25 0.40
C VAL A 72 10.21 -3.35 0.35
N SER A 73 10.00 -2.07 0.59
CA SER A 73 11.08 -1.09 0.68
C SER A 73 11.73 -1.09 2.06
N GLY A 74 13.06 -0.94 2.10
CA GLY A 74 13.79 -0.65 3.31
C GLY A 74 13.70 -1.72 4.40
N LEU A 75 13.53 -3.01 4.04
CA LEU A 75 13.49 -4.11 4.99
C LEU A 75 14.88 -4.39 5.57
N SER A 76 15.00 -4.50 6.90
CA SER A 76 16.27 -4.82 7.57
C SER A 76 16.54 -6.32 7.52
N ILE A 77 17.54 -6.75 6.75
CA ILE A 77 17.99 -8.16 6.63
C ILE A 77 19.50 -8.22 6.80
N GLY A 78 19.99 -9.13 7.65
CA GLY A 78 21.43 -9.36 7.80
C GLY A 78 22.23 -8.15 8.30
N GLY A 79 21.57 -7.17 8.90
CA GLY A 79 22.17 -5.92 9.40
C GLY A 79 22.28 -4.80 8.37
N GLY A 80 21.69 -4.98 7.18
CA GLY A 80 21.53 -3.94 6.14
C GLY A 80 20.08 -3.62 5.85
N LEU A 81 19.81 -2.44 5.28
CA LEU A 81 18.50 -2.09 4.71
C LEU A 81 18.49 -2.49 3.23
N HIS A 82 17.45 -3.19 2.82
CA HIS A 82 17.27 -3.70 1.47
C HIS A 82 15.89 -3.38 0.92
N ASN A 83 15.82 -3.04 -0.35
CA ASN A 83 14.58 -3.11 -1.10
C ASN A 83 14.40 -4.56 -1.54
N VAL A 84 13.33 -5.22 -1.12
CA VAL A 84 13.20 -6.67 -1.27
C VAL A 84 12.07 -7.04 -2.20
N LEU A 85 12.38 -7.83 -3.23
CA LEU A 85 11.40 -8.46 -4.11
C LEU A 85 11.17 -9.91 -3.63
N PHE A 86 9.93 -10.23 -3.27
CA PHE A 86 9.51 -11.59 -2.93
C PHE A 86 8.87 -12.24 -4.15
N VAL A 87 9.34 -13.44 -4.49
CA VAL A 87 8.88 -14.20 -5.66
C VAL A 87 8.51 -15.61 -5.23
N ALA A 88 7.28 -16.03 -5.54
CA ALA A 88 6.81 -17.40 -5.31
C ALA A 88 6.71 -18.16 -6.64
N THR A 89 7.07 -19.44 -6.63
CA THR A 89 7.16 -20.25 -7.85
C THR A 89 6.26 -21.48 -7.81
N MET A 90 5.94 -21.99 -8.99
CA MET A 90 5.25 -23.28 -9.15
C MET A 90 6.06 -24.46 -8.65
N HIS A 91 7.36 -24.28 -8.37
CA HIS A 91 8.22 -25.29 -7.70
C HIS A 91 8.12 -25.25 -6.17
N ASN A 92 7.09 -24.57 -5.62
CA ASN A 92 6.92 -24.35 -4.18
C ASN A 92 8.09 -23.62 -3.51
N SER A 93 8.81 -22.76 -4.24
CA SER A 93 9.87 -21.94 -3.66
C SER A 93 9.42 -20.51 -3.46
N ILE A 94 9.84 -19.90 -2.35
CA ILE A 94 9.77 -18.44 -2.13
C ILE A 94 11.19 -17.91 -2.06
N TYR A 95 11.44 -16.86 -2.83
CA TYR A 95 12.68 -16.12 -2.86
C TYR A 95 12.48 -14.74 -2.26
N ALA A 96 13.45 -14.26 -1.51
CA ALA A 96 13.65 -12.85 -1.23
C ALA A 96 14.91 -12.38 -1.96
N PHE A 97 14.75 -11.48 -2.90
CA PHE A 97 15.84 -10.86 -3.63
C PHE A 97 16.07 -9.43 -3.15
N ASP A 98 17.32 -9.04 -3.01
CA ASP A 98 17.67 -7.63 -2.99
C ASP A 98 17.38 -7.04 -4.37
N ALA A 99 16.39 -6.17 -4.44
CA ALA A 99 15.89 -5.61 -5.69
C ALA A 99 16.91 -4.69 -6.37
N ASP A 100 17.84 -4.10 -5.63
CA ASP A 100 18.83 -3.16 -6.16
C ASP A 100 20.08 -3.89 -6.68
N SER A 101 20.63 -4.83 -5.91
CA SER A 101 21.82 -5.61 -6.30
C SER A 101 21.49 -6.89 -7.07
N MET A 102 20.23 -7.26 -7.19
CA MET A 102 19.73 -8.47 -7.85
C MET A 102 20.25 -9.76 -7.23
N LYS A 103 20.59 -9.77 -5.95
CA LYS A 103 21.11 -10.94 -5.24
C LYS A 103 20.03 -11.61 -4.41
N VAL A 104 20.10 -12.93 -4.28
CA VAL A 104 19.28 -13.71 -3.36
C VAL A 104 19.70 -13.36 -1.92
N LEU A 105 18.75 -12.91 -1.10
CA LEU A 105 18.92 -12.73 0.34
C LEU A 105 18.61 -14.04 1.07
N TRP A 106 17.50 -14.68 0.72
CA TRP A 106 17.16 -16.03 1.15
C TRP A 106 16.23 -16.72 0.15
N GLN A 107 16.18 -18.05 0.22
CA GLN A 107 15.27 -18.92 -0.53
C GLN A 107 14.77 -20.03 0.39
N MET A 108 13.48 -20.35 0.30
CA MET A 108 12.84 -21.45 1.00
C MET A 108 11.99 -22.27 0.03
N ASN A 109 12.20 -23.58 -0.03
CA ASN A 109 11.30 -24.51 -0.72
C ASN A 109 10.33 -25.13 0.28
N LEU A 110 9.03 -25.07 -0.02
CA LEU A 110 7.92 -25.45 0.86
C LEU A 110 7.44 -26.91 0.62
N GLY A 111 8.23 -27.70 -0.09
CA GLY A 111 7.95 -29.11 -0.35
C GLY A 111 7.68 -29.42 -1.82
N PRO A 112 7.46 -30.69 -2.16
CA PRO A 112 7.37 -31.13 -3.54
C PRO A 112 6.08 -30.63 -4.21
N SER A 113 6.19 -29.93 -5.33
CA SER A 113 5.10 -29.54 -6.21
C SER A 113 4.43 -30.75 -6.86
N ILE A 114 3.24 -30.56 -7.43
CA ILE A 114 2.49 -31.60 -8.12
C ILE A 114 2.79 -31.55 -9.61
N PRO A 115 3.39 -32.56 -10.23
CA PRO A 115 3.47 -32.66 -11.69
C PRO A 115 2.08 -32.62 -12.30
N SER A 116 1.78 -31.65 -13.18
CA SER A 116 0.43 -31.40 -13.73
C SER A 116 -0.18 -32.64 -14.38
N ARG A 117 0.63 -33.53 -14.99
CA ARG A 117 0.20 -34.80 -15.58
C ARG A 117 -0.43 -35.80 -14.59
N LEU A 118 -0.28 -35.58 -13.27
CA LEU A 118 -0.91 -36.40 -12.23
C LEU A 118 -2.31 -35.93 -11.86
N LEU A 119 -2.72 -34.74 -12.31
CA LEU A 119 -4.06 -34.21 -12.13
C LEU A 119 -4.92 -34.64 -13.35
N PHE A 120 -6.09 -35.18 -13.04
CA PHE A 120 -6.98 -35.73 -14.07
C PHE A 120 -7.50 -34.63 -15.00
N ASN A 121 -7.34 -34.82 -16.31
CA ASN A 121 -7.79 -33.90 -17.38
C ASN A 121 -7.32 -32.44 -17.24
N TYR A 122 -6.25 -32.17 -16.49
CA TYR A 122 -5.78 -30.83 -16.30
C TYR A 122 -4.70 -30.43 -17.31
N GLY A 123 -4.98 -29.45 -18.16
CA GLY A 123 -4.08 -28.93 -19.20
C GLY A 123 -3.85 -27.44 -19.16
N ASP A 124 -4.53 -26.72 -18.25
CA ASP A 124 -4.53 -25.25 -18.22
C ASP A 124 -3.20 -24.66 -17.68
N ILE A 125 -2.49 -25.36 -16.79
CA ILE A 125 -1.17 -24.99 -16.29
C ILE A 125 -0.19 -26.11 -16.59
N GLY A 126 0.87 -25.77 -17.32
CA GLY A 126 1.87 -26.76 -17.76
C GLY A 126 2.87 -27.11 -16.65
N VAL A 127 3.57 -28.26 -16.82
CA VAL A 127 4.70 -28.79 -16.05
C VAL A 127 4.35 -29.20 -14.62
N GLU A 128 4.10 -28.27 -13.72
CA GLU A 128 3.86 -28.55 -12.29
C GLU A 128 2.96 -27.48 -11.66
N ILE A 129 2.33 -27.82 -10.53
CA ILE A 129 1.50 -26.92 -9.73
C ILE A 129 2.10 -26.86 -8.32
N GLY A 130 2.31 -25.64 -7.86
CA GLY A 130 2.82 -25.31 -6.55
C GLY A 130 2.19 -24.03 -6.01
N ILE A 131 2.95 -22.99 -5.70
CA ILE A 131 2.41 -21.71 -5.24
C ILE A 131 1.90 -20.94 -6.47
N LEU A 132 0.59 -21.01 -6.68
CA LEU A 132 -0.09 -20.35 -7.80
C LEU A 132 -0.71 -19.01 -7.39
N GLY A 133 -1.43 -18.98 -6.27
CA GLY A 133 -2.02 -17.76 -5.71
C GLY A 133 -0.96 -16.84 -5.13
N THR A 134 -1.09 -15.53 -5.39
CA THR A 134 -0.16 -14.52 -4.86
C THR A 134 -0.19 -14.52 -3.33
N PRO A 135 0.97 -14.59 -2.66
CA PRO A 135 1.10 -14.44 -1.21
C PRO A 135 0.62 -13.09 -0.69
N THR A 136 0.57 -12.93 0.63
CA THR A 136 0.32 -11.63 1.27
C THR A 136 1.29 -11.37 2.40
N ILE A 137 1.68 -10.11 2.59
CA ILE A 137 2.69 -9.70 3.58
C ILE A 137 2.04 -8.89 4.70
N ASP A 138 2.33 -9.26 5.93
CA ASP A 138 2.07 -8.47 7.14
C ASP A 138 3.36 -7.82 7.61
N LEU A 139 3.58 -6.56 7.25
CA LEU A 139 4.76 -5.81 7.68
C LEU A 139 4.76 -5.58 9.20
N GLY A 140 3.59 -5.46 9.81
CA GLY A 140 3.49 -5.24 11.26
C GLY A 140 3.98 -6.43 12.07
N ARG A 141 3.80 -7.65 11.55
CA ARG A 141 4.32 -8.90 12.14
C ARG A 141 5.65 -9.34 11.54
N GLY A 142 6.07 -8.76 10.42
CA GLY A 142 7.26 -9.20 9.68
C GLY A 142 7.10 -10.58 9.04
N VAL A 143 5.92 -10.88 8.48
CA VAL A 143 5.56 -12.23 7.99
C VAL A 143 5.00 -12.17 6.57
N ILE A 144 5.39 -13.14 5.73
CA ILE A 144 4.72 -13.44 4.46
C ILE A 144 3.93 -14.74 4.60
N TYR A 145 2.65 -14.71 4.20
CA TYR A 145 1.78 -15.88 4.15
C TYR A 145 1.66 -16.37 2.72
N ALA A 146 1.77 -17.69 2.54
CA ALA A 146 1.67 -18.35 1.24
C ALA A 146 0.94 -19.67 1.35
N VAL A 147 0.33 -20.12 0.25
CA VAL A 147 -0.24 -21.48 0.14
C VAL A 147 0.57 -22.27 -0.87
N SER A 148 1.06 -23.43 -0.46
CA SER A 148 1.73 -24.37 -1.35
C SER A 148 0.80 -25.54 -1.67
N ASP A 149 0.84 -26.01 -2.93
CA ASP A 149 0.18 -27.22 -3.37
C ASP A 149 1.22 -28.33 -3.49
N ASN A 150 1.11 -29.36 -2.64
CA ASN A 150 2.14 -30.36 -2.45
C ASN A 150 1.67 -31.76 -2.83
N LEU A 151 2.58 -32.56 -3.38
CA LEU A 151 2.37 -33.98 -3.57
C LEU A 151 2.84 -34.74 -2.33
N GLN A 152 1.91 -35.28 -1.52
CA GLN A 152 2.23 -36.06 -0.34
C GLN A 152 1.63 -37.46 -0.44
N ASN A 153 2.47 -38.50 -0.35
CA ASN A 153 2.07 -39.91 -0.49
C ASN A 153 1.26 -40.19 -1.78
N GLY A 154 1.55 -39.47 -2.85
CA GLY A 154 0.88 -39.62 -4.15
C GLY A 154 -0.46 -38.89 -4.27
N ALA A 155 -0.86 -38.05 -3.32
CA ALA A 155 -2.07 -37.25 -3.33
C ALA A 155 -1.78 -35.75 -3.14
N PRO A 156 -2.59 -34.84 -3.75
CA PRO A 156 -2.54 -33.40 -3.51
C PRO A 156 -2.85 -33.03 -2.06
N VAL A 157 -2.11 -32.07 -1.51
CA VAL A 157 -2.32 -31.50 -0.18
C VAL A 157 -1.94 -30.03 -0.18
N PHE A 158 -2.82 -29.15 0.27
CA PHE A 158 -2.48 -27.75 0.47
C PHE A 158 -1.95 -27.48 1.87
N TYR A 159 -0.91 -26.64 1.94
CA TYR A 159 -0.40 -26.10 3.20
C TYR A 159 -0.44 -24.58 3.20
N LEU A 160 -0.90 -24.00 4.31
CA LEU A 160 -0.73 -22.58 4.61
C LEU A 160 0.55 -22.41 5.42
N HIS A 161 1.39 -21.51 4.97
CA HIS A 161 2.67 -21.14 5.54
C HIS A 161 2.65 -19.72 6.08
N ALA A 162 3.41 -19.47 7.13
CA ALA A 162 3.72 -18.16 7.66
C ALA A 162 5.24 -18.07 7.82
N LEU A 163 5.90 -17.29 6.97
CA LEU A 163 7.35 -17.21 6.93
C LEU A 163 7.85 -15.86 7.42
N ASP A 164 8.85 -15.85 8.27
CA ASP A 164 9.55 -14.62 8.68
C ASP A 164 10.18 -13.93 7.46
N LEU A 165 9.90 -12.64 7.27
CA LEU A 165 10.34 -11.87 6.10
C LEU A 165 11.87 -11.79 5.97
N THR A 166 12.60 -11.91 7.07
CA THR A 166 14.05 -11.70 7.10
C THR A 166 14.84 -13.00 6.92
N THR A 167 14.23 -14.14 7.24
CA THR A 167 14.91 -15.44 7.26
C THR A 167 14.25 -16.51 6.39
N GLY A 168 12.99 -16.34 6.00
CA GLY A 168 12.19 -17.39 5.34
C GLY A 168 11.80 -18.55 6.24
N SER A 169 12.03 -18.46 7.55
CA SER A 169 11.72 -19.55 8.49
C SER A 169 10.23 -19.56 8.86
N GLU A 170 9.67 -20.77 9.07
CA GLU A 170 8.28 -20.92 9.53
C GLU A 170 8.08 -20.31 10.92
N VAL A 171 7.00 -19.56 11.06
CA VAL A 171 6.57 -18.91 12.32
C VAL A 171 5.06 -19.05 12.51
N LEU A 172 4.51 -18.52 13.59
CA LEU A 172 3.08 -18.43 13.89
C LEU A 172 2.31 -19.76 13.77
N GLY A 173 2.97 -20.87 14.07
CA GLY A 173 2.36 -22.21 14.07
C GLY A 173 2.31 -22.89 12.71
N GLY A 174 2.95 -22.33 11.68
CA GLY A 174 3.07 -22.93 10.35
C GLY A 174 4.11 -24.05 10.26
N PRO A 175 4.08 -24.85 9.16
CA PRO A 175 2.98 -24.90 8.20
C PRO A 175 1.76 -25.69 8.75
N ILE A 176 0.56 -25.34 8.26
CA ILE A 176 -0.64 -26.10 8.60
C ILE A 176 -1.30 -26.69 7.35
N ARG A 177 -1.83 -27.92 7.47
CA ARG A 177 -2.61 -28.52 6.39
C ARG A 177 -3.97 -27.83 6.29
N ILE A 178 -4.31 -27.37 5.07
CA ILE A 178 -5.60 -26.77 4.77
C ILE A 178 -6.65 -27.89 4.60
N GLY A 179 -7.85 -27.67 5.15
CA GLY A 179 -8.98 -28.57 5.02
C GLY A 179 -10.18 -28.07 5.78
N GLY A 180 -11.30 -28.76 5.63
CA GLY A 180 -12.56 -28.41 6.28
C GLY A 180 -13.73 -29.21 5.72
N ALA A 181 -14.90 -29.01 6.27
CA ALA A 181 -16.17 -29.55 5.78
C ALA A 181 -17.30 -28.60 6.11
N VAL A 182 -18.34 -28.59 5.29
CA VAL A 182 -19.54 -27.75 5.48
C VAL A 182 -20.77 -28.65 5.45
N GLN A 183 -21.81 -28.35 6.25
CA GLN A 183 -23.11 -29.02 6.18
C GLN A 183 -23.73 -28.74 4.81
N GLY A 184 -24.14 -29.81 4.12
CA GLY A 184 -24.73 -29.70 2.81
C GLY A 184 -25.14 -31.04 2.21
N SER A 185 -25.82 -30.96 1.07
CA SER A 185 -26.28 -32.10 0.28
C SER A 185 -25.77 -32.08 -1.16
N GLY A 186 -24.68 -31.31 -1.42
CA GLY A 186 -24.03 -31.25 -2.72
C GLY A 186 -23.51 -32.60 -3.20
N ALA A 187 -22.94 -32.67 -4.39
CA ALA A 187 -22.61 -33.92 -5.08
C ALA A 187 -21.65 -34.83 -4.31
N GLU A 188 -20.80 -34.27 -3.43
CA GLU A 188 -19.79 -34.99 -2.65
C GLU A 188 -20.19 -35.20 -1.18
N ALA A 189 -21.47 -34.94 -0.86
CA ALA A 189 -21.93 -35.03 0.51
C ALA A 189 -21.78 -36.47 1.05
N SER A 190 -21.16 -36.55 2.21
CA SER A 190 -21.05 -37.80 3.00
C SER A 190 -22.41 -38.19 3.57
N ALA A 191 -22.53 -39.45 4.04
CA ALA A 191 -23.79 -39.98 4.60
C ALA A 191 -24.28 -39.22 5.86
N ASP A 192 -23.42 -38.47 6.52
CA ASP A 192 -23.72 -37.61 7.67
C ASP A 192 -24.18 -36.18 7.29
N GLY A 193 -24.31 -35.90 5.98
CA GLY A 193 -24.73 -34.59 5.47
C GLY A 193 -23.67 -33.53 5.48
N THR A 194 -22.37 -33.92 5.43
CA THR A 194 -21.27 -33.01 5.29
C THR A 194 -20.63 -33.13 3.90
N VAL A 195 -20.22 -31.98 3.31
CA VAL A 195 -19.39 -31.93 2.11
C VAL A 195 -17.95 -31.64 2.55
N PRO A 196 -17.02 -32.58 2.38
CA PRO A 196 -15.61 -32.39 2.73
C PRO A 196 -14.85 -31.61 1.63
N PHE A 197 -13.81 -30.87 2.02
CA PHE A 197 -12.86 -30.28 1.06
C PHE A 197 -11.93 -31.36 0.51
N ASP A 198 -11.92 -31.53 -0.82
CA ASP A 198 -11.00 -32.45 -1.51
C ASP A 198 -9.91 -31.67 -2.25
N PRO A 199 -8.63 -31.71 -1.80
CA PRO A 199 -7.53 -31.04 -2.48
C PRO A 199 -7.31 -31.51 -3.93
N ALA A 200 -7.75 -32.72 -4.30
CA ALA A 200 -7.56 -33.23 -5.67
C ALA A 200 -8.51 -32.60 -6.68
N GLN A 201 -9.60 -31.99 -6.24
CA GLN A 201 -10.59 -31.33 -7.07
C GLN A 201 -10.37 -29.81 -7.19
N HIS A 202 -9.55 -29.22 -6.30
CA HIS A 202 -9.46 -27.79 -6.14
C HIS A 202 -8.07 -27.23 -6.47
N ILE A 203 -8.01 -25.96 -6.84
CA ILE A 203 -6.80 -25.20 -7.10
C ILE A 203 -6.81 -23.88 -6.33
N GLN A 204 -5.69 -23.52 -5.71
CA GLN A 204 -5.55 -22.26 -4.99
C GLN A 204 -4.99 -21.20 -5.96
N ARG A 205 -5.86 -20.61 -6.81
CA ARG A 205 -5.49 -19.57 -7.80
C ARG A 205 -5.61 -18.15 -7.27
N PRO A 206 -6.70 -17.77 -6.52
CA PRO A 206 -6.86 -16.40 -6.02
C PRO A 206 -5.72 -15.99 -5.10
N GLY A 207 -5.28 -14.74 -5.21
CA GLY A 207 -4.33 -14.17 -4.26
C GLY A 207 -4.87 -14.20 -2.82
N LEU A 208 -4.01 -14.33 -1.84
CA LEU A 208 -4.40 -14.30 -0.43
C LEU A 208 -4.88 -12.91 -0.03
N LEU A 209 -5.80 -12.85 0.94
CA LEU A 209 -6.23 -11.61 1.56
C LEU A 209 -5.85 -11.63 3.05
N LEU A 210 -5.19 -10.57 3.51
CA LEU A 210 -4.99 -10.27 4.92
C LEU A 210 -5.92 -9.12 5.32
N ALA A 211 -6.96 -9.43 6.08
CA ALA A 211 -7.90 -8.45 6.64
C ALA A 211 -8.48 -8.97 7.96
N ASN A 212 -9.00 -8.10 8.83
CA ASN A 212 -9.64 -8.48 10.08
C ASN A 212 -8.78 -9.38 11.00
N ASN A 213 -7.47 -9.23 10.98
CA ASN A 213 -6.51 -10.14 11.63
C ASN A 213 -6.64 -11.60 11.16
N ALA A 214 -7.12 -11.84 9.94
CA ALA A 214 -7.30 -13.16 9.36
C ALA A 214 -6.67 -13.24 7.97
N ILE A 215 -6.17 -14.45 7.63
CA ILE A 215 -5.75 -14.82 6.28
C ILE A 215 -6.90 -15.56 5.62
N TYR A 216 -7.36 -15.07 4.47
CA TYR A 216 -8.40 -15.71 3.68
C TYR A 216 -7.77 -16.42 2.49
N VAL A 217 -8.14 -17.68 2.32
CA VAL A 217 -7.69 -18.56 1.24
C VAL A 217 -8.91 -19.01 0.44
N ALA A 218 -8.99 -18.60 -0.82
CA ALA A 218 -10.06 -18.98 -1.73
C ALA A 218 -9.59 -20.03 -2.74
N PHE A 219 -10.50 -20.91 -3.15
CA PHE A 219 -10.19 -22.01 -4.07
C PHE A 219 -11.13 -22.02 -5.27
N GLY A 220 -10.52 -22.23 -6.45
CA GLY A 220 -11.19 -22.66 -7.66
C GLY A 220 -11.19 -24.18 -7.80
N SER A 221 -11.45 -24.67 -9.02
CA SER A 221 -11.35 -26.09 -9.37
C SER A 221 -10.29 -26.33 -10.45
N HIS A 222 -9.97 -27.59 -10.71
CA HIS A 222 -9.16 -27.96 -11.86
C HIS A 222 -10.06 -27.98 -13.11
N GLU A 223 -10.00 -26.90 -13.91
CA GLU A 223 -10.89 -26.68 -15.08
C GLU A 223 -12.33 -27.07 -14.73
N ASP A 224 -13.36 -26.56 -15.00
CA ASP A 224 -14.74 -26.87 -14.58
C ASP A 224 -15.13 -28.38 -14.60
N SER A 225 -14.27 -29.23 -14.01
CA SER A 225 -14.45 -30.69 -13.95
C SER A 225 -15.25 -31.06 -12.70
N PRO A 226 -16.57 -31.28 -12.80
CA PRO A 226 -17.40 -31.61 -11.63
C PRO A 226 -17.09 -33.01 -11.07
N PRO A 227 -17.38 -33.23 -9.77
CA PRO A 227 -17.98 -32.28 -8.81
C PRO A 227 -16.96 -31.35 -8.19
N TYR A 228 -17.28 -30.04 -8.04
CA TYR A 228 -16.45 -29.09 -7.35
C TYR A 228 -17.29 -27.97 -6.69
N HIS A 229 -16.69 -27.20 -5.79
CA HIS A 229 -17.33 -26.09 -5.09
C HIS A 229 -16.37 -24.92 -4.92
N GLY A 230 -16.89 -23.72 -4.73
CA GLY A 230 -16.11 -22.58 -4.27
C GLY A 230 -15.90 -22.63 -2.77
N TRP A 231 -14.64 -22.66 -2.32
CA TRP A 231 -14.28 -22.65 -0.90
C TRP A 231 -13.54 -21.37 -0.54
N LEU A 232 -13.92 -20.75 0.58
CA LEU A 232 -13.20 -19.65 1.21
C LEU A 232 -12.97 -19.99 2.68
N MET A 233 -11.71 -20.15 3.06
CA MET A 233 -11.28 -20.51 4.41
C MET A 233 -10.52 -19.36 5.04
N SER A 234 -10.71 -19.13 6.34
CA SER A 234 -10.00 -18.09 7.08
C SER A 234 -9.23 -18.65 8.27
N TYR A 235 -8.07 -18.08 8.53
CA TYR A 235 -7.14 -18.48 9.59
C TYR A 235 -6.67 -17.25 10.37
N ASP A 236 -6.44 -17.38 11.68
CA ASP A 236 -5.93 -16.29 12.51
C ASP A 236 -4.50 -15.89 12.06
N ALA A 237 -4.33 -14.63 11.68
CA ALA A 237 -3.05 -14.13 11.20
C ALA A 237 -1.94 -14.14 12.29
N SER A 238 -2.29 -14.18 13.56
CA SER A 238 -1.32 -14.28 14.67
C SER A 238 -0.98 -15.72 15.06
N ASN A 239 -1.79 -16.70 14.61
CA ASN A 239 -1.59 -18.13 14.85
C ASN A 239 -2.34 -18.92 13.79
N ILE A 240 -1.70 -19.21 12.65
CA ILE A 240 -2.36 -19.86 11.52
C ILE A 240 -2.85 -21.29 11.79
N ALA A 241 -2.45 -21.90 12.91
CA ALA A 241 -3.01 -23.19 13.34
C ALA A 241 -4.49 -23.08 13.77
N GLN A 242 -4.99 -21.86 13.97
CA GLN A 242 -6.40 -21.60 14.31
C GLN A 242 -7.20 -21.24 13.06
N GLN A 243 -7.98 -22.19 12.54
CA GLN A 243 -8.99 -21.91 11.52
C GLN A 243 -10.16 -21.15 12.16
N LEU A 244 -10.52 -19.99 11.59
CA LEU A 244 -11.60 -19.12 12.11
C LEU A 244 -12.95 -19.43 11.46
N GLY A 245 -12.96 -19.84 10.19
CA GLY A 245 -14.18 -20.18 9.49
C GLY A 245 -13.97 -20.83 8.13
N VAL A 246 -15.05 -21.41 7.63
CA VAL A 246 -15.13 -22.02 6.29
C VAL A 246 -16.44 -21.57 5.67
N TYR A 247 -16.39 -21.00 4.49
CA TYR A 247 -17.53 -20.69 3.64
C TYR A 247 -17.46 -21.52 2.36
N MET A 248 -18.60 -22.03 1.92
CA MET A 248 -18.75 -22.77 0.67
C MET A 248 -19.87 -22.15 -0.15
N SER A 249 -19.63 -21.91 -1.43
CA SER A 249 -20.54 -21.17 -2.31
C SER A 249 -21.82 -21.96 -2.66
N THR A 250 -21.71 -23.29 -2.78
CA THR A 250 -22.78 -24.19 -3.27
C THR A 250 -22.94 -25.46 -2.42
N PRO A 251 -23.25 -25.35 -1.12
CA PRO A 251 -23.27 -26.50 -0.22
C PRO A 251 -24.34 -27.56 -0.56
N ASN A 252 -25.39 -27.19 -1.29
CA ASN A 252 -26.47 -28.10 -1.71
C ASN A 252 -26.57 -28.24 -3.23
N GLY A 253 -25.56 -27.81 -3.96
CA GLY A 253 -25.48 -27.83 -5.41
C GLY A 253 -24.10 -28.27 -5.90
N ASP A 254 -23.66 -27.68 -7.02
CA ASP A 254 -22.35 -27.92 -7.65
C ASP A 254 -21.80 -26.62 -8.22
N GLY A 255 -20.48 -26.53 -8.43
CA GLY A 255 -19.81 -25.38 -9.02
C GLY A 255 -19.64 -24.20 -8.07
N GLY A 256 -19.63 -22.98 -8.63
CA GLY A 256 -19.45 -21.74 -7.86
C GLY A 256 -18.03 -21.52 -7.34
N ALA A 257 -17.03 -21.99 -8.10
CA ALA A 257 -15.60 -21.84 -7.77
C ALA A 257 -15.17 -20.38 -7.72
N PHE A 258 -14.20 -20.06 -6.86
CA PHE A 258 -13.55 -18.75 -6.82
C PHE A 258 -12.39 -18.71 -7.80
N TRP A 259 -12.65 -18.27 -9.03
CA TRP A 259 -11.63 -18.18 -10.07
C TRP A 259 -10.80 -16.90 -9.97
N GLN A 260 -11.44 -15.80 -10.00
CA GLN A 260 -10.97 -14.42 -9.83
C GLN A 260 -9.72 -14.03 -10.67
N SER A 261 -9.34 -14.83 -11.67
CA SER A 261 -8.23 -14.55 -12.61
C SER A 261 -6.92 -14.12 -11.93
N GLY A 262 -6.52 -14.82 -10.85
CA GLY A 262 -5.34 -14.46 -10.05
C GLY A 262 -5.57 -13.34 -9.03
N ARG A 263 -6.67 -12.58 -9.13
CA ARG A 263 -7.07 -11.61 -8.09
C ARG A 263 -7.45 -12.35 -6.82
N GLY A 264 -7.23 -11.70 -5.67
CA GLY A 264 -7.73 -12.20 -4.39
C GLY A 264 -9.13 -11.68 -4.08
N PRO A 265 -9.80 -12.20 -3.05
CA PRO A 265 -10.91 -11.51 -2.40
C PRO A 265 -10.47 -10.08 -2.01
N ALA A 266 -11.38 -9.11 -2.09
CA ALA A 266 -11.14 -7.73 -1.66
C ALA A 266 -11.70 -7.50 -0.26
N ALA A 267 -11.22 -6.46 0.44
CA ALA A 267 -11.78 -6.03 1.72
C ALA A 267 -11.93 -4.51 1.76
N ASP A 268 -13.05 -4.04 2.32
CA ASP A 268 -13.27 -2.63 2.59
C ASP A 268 -12.66 -2.20 3.96
N ASP A 269 -12.70 -0.91 4.26
CA ASP A 269 -12.15 -0.31 5.46
C ASP A 269 -12.94 -0.64 6.74
N VAL A 270 -14.17 -1.13 6.60
CA VAL A 270 -15.00 -1.61 7.73
C VAL A 270 -14.90 -3.12 7.95
N GLY A 271 -14.11 -3.82 7.12
CA GLY A 271 -13.77 -5.22 7.25
C GLY A 271 -14.74 -6.20 6.58
N SER A 272 -15.62 -5.74 5.68
CA SER A 272 -16.38 -6.64 4.82
C SER A 272 -15.47 -7.23 3.75
N VAL A 273 -15.64 -8.52 3.46
CA VAL A 273 -14.87 -9.23 2.43
C VAL A 273 -15.75 -9.47 1.21
N TYR A 274 -15.21 -9.16 0.04
CA TYR A 274 -15.88 -9.35 -1.24
C TYR A 274 -15.20 -10.43 -2.05
N ALA A 275 -15.99 -11.33 -2.64
CA ALA A 275 -15.51 -12.40 -3.51
C ALA A 275 -16.50 -12.64 -4.67
N ILE A 276 -16.02 -13.25 -5.74
CA ILE A 276 -16.83 -13.54 -6.93
C ILE A 276 -16.78 -15.03 -7.21
N THR A 277 -17.94 -15.65 -7.44
CA THR A 277 -18.07 -17.05 -7.84
C THR A 277 -18.33 -17.17 -9.35
N GLY A 278 -17.78 -18.19 -9.96
CA GLY A 278 -18.02 -18.56 -11.35
C GLY A 278 -19.24 -19.49 -11.54
N ASN A 279 -19.23 -20.24 -12.62
CA ASN A 279 -20.29 -21.20 -13.00
C ASN A 279 -20.71 -22.11 -11.84
N GLY A 280 -22.00 -22.27 -11.64
CA GLY A 280 -22.52 -23.11 -10.55
C GLY A 280 -23.99 -22.86 -10.24
N ASP A 281 -24.53 -23.66 -9.34
CA ASP A 281 -25.92 -23.58 -8.93
C ASP A 281 -26.21 -22.30 -8.11
N TYR A 282 -27.44 -21.79 -8.31
CA TYR A 282 -27.96 -20.65 -7.61
C TYR A 282 -29.41 -20.88 -7.18
N ASP A 283 -29.74 -20.65 -5.92
CA ASP A 283 -31.10 -20.76 -5.38
C ASP A 283 -31.54 -19.57 -4.53
N ASN A 284 -30.67 -18.56 -4.37
CA ASN A 284 -30.85 -17.38 -3.49
C ASN A 284 -31.05 -17.73 -2.00
N ILE A 285 -30.69 -18.92 -1.58
CA ILE A 285 -30.83 -19.40 -0.18
C ILE A 285 -29.46 -19.84 0.35
N GLN A 286 -28.84 -20.83 -0.29
CA GLN A 286 -27.59 -21.43 0.13
C GLN A 286 -26.58 -21.58 -1.02
N ASN A 287 -27.05 -21.71 -2.27
CA ASN A 287 -26.20 -21.86 -3.43
C ASN A 287 -26.05 -20.52 -4.16
N PHE A 288 -24.81 -20.09 -4.36
CA PHE A 288 -24.45 -18.79 -4.92
C PHE A 288 -23.35 -18.93 -6.00
N GLY A 289 -23.60 -19.72 -7.06
CA GLY A 289 -22.87 -19.65 -8.30
C GLY A 289 -23.14 -18.34 -9.05
N GLN A 290 -22.26 -17.90 -9.94
CA GLN A 290 -22.38 -16.66 -10.74
C GLN A 290 -22.75 -15.43 -9.93
N SER A 291 -22.10 -15.24 -8.78
CA SER A 291 -22.49 -14.23 -7.80
C SER A 291 -21.33 -13.38 -7.32
N PHE A 292 -21.60 -12.09 -7.09
CA PHE A 292 -20.81 -11.25 -6.20
C PHE A 292 -21.27 -11.49 -4.78
N LEU A 293 -20.35 -11.77 -3.88
CA LEU A 293 -20.61 -12.05 -2.48
C LEU A 293 -20.02 -10.95 -1.59
N LYS A 294 -20.78 -10.52 -0.59
CA LYS A 294 -20.31 -9.73 0.55
C LYS A 294 -20.35 -10.61 1.80
N LEU A 295 -19.20 -10.78 2.44
CA LEU A 295 -19.01 -11.66 3.58
C LEU A 295 -18.61 -10.86 4.81
N SER A 296 -19.03 -11.29 6.00
CA SER A 296 -18.69 -10.64 7.26
C SER A 296 -17.34 -11.13 7.79
N GLY A 297 -16.58 -10.20 8.38
CA GLY A 297 -15.54 -10.40 9.40
C GLY A 297 -14.60 -11.59 9.24
N ALA A 298 -13.85 -11.89 10.29
CA ALA A 298 -12.81 -12.92 10.29
C ALA A 298 -13.34 -14.36 10.07
N SER A 299 -14.58 -14.66 10.49
CA SER A 299 -15.28 -15.92 10.18
C SER A 299 -16.26 -15.64 9.05
N PRO A 300 -15.94 -16.01 7.79
CA PRO A 300 -16.72 -15.57 6.65
C PRO A 300 -18.13 -16.15 6.66
N ALA A 301 -19.12 -15.26 6.68
CA ALA A 301 -20.55 -15.60 6.52
C ALA A 301 -21.15 -14.60 5.53
N ARG A 302 -21.98 -15.07 4.60
CA ARG A 302 -22.63 -14.21 3.62
C ARG A 302 -23.60 -13.23 4.31
N ILE A 303 -23.36 -11.94 4.11
CA ILE A 303 -24.22 -10.84 4.58
C ILE A 303 -24.90 -10.13 3.41
N GLY A 304 -24.43 -10.33 2.17
CA GLY A 304 -25.00 -9.77 0.98
C GLY A 304 -24.56 -10.50 -0.29
N SER A 305 -25.28 -10.32 -1.38
CA SER A 305 -24.92 -10.86 -2.67
C SER A 305 -25.63 -10.14 -3.81
N PHE A 306 -25.04 -10.21 -5.01
CA PHE A 306 -25.69 -9.89 -6.28
C PHE A 306 -25.49 -11.04 -7.25
N THR A 307 -26.55 -11.53 -7.85
CA THR A 307 -26.54 -12.56 -8.90
C THR A 307 -27.33 -12.07 -10.08
N MET A 308 -26.80 -12.20 -11.27
CA MET A 308 -27.46 -11.76 -12.49
C MET A 308 -28.70 -12.63 -12.81
N ALA A 309 -29.74 -12.04 -13.40
CA ALA A 309 -30.99 -12.76 -13.69
C ALA A 309 -30.82 -13.92 -14.69
N ASN A 310 -29.82 -13.80 -15.59
CA ASN A 310 -29.50 -14.81 -16.60
C ASN A 310 -28.39 -15.79 -16.16
N TRP A 311 -28.11 -15.90 -14.87
CA TRP A 311 -27.03 -16.72 -14.30
C TRP A 311 -26.99 -18.14 -14.86
N LYS A 312 -28.17 -18.76 -15.05
CA LYS A 312 -28.24 -20.15 -15.54
C LYS A 312 -27.76 -20.27 -16.99
N SER A 313 -28.18 -19.37 -17.88
CA SER A 313 -27.72 -19.39 -19.28
C SER A 313 -26.22 -19.07 -19.36
N PHE A 314 -25.69 -18.24 -18.43
CA PHE A 314 -24.27 -17.94 -18.35
C PHE A 314 -23.48 -19.15 -17.86
N SER A 315 -23.93 -19.82 -16.78
CA SER A 315 -23.33 -21.08 -16.31
C SER A 315 -23.32 -22.16 -17.40
N ASP A 316 -24.46 -22.34 -18.10
CA ASP A 316 -24.58 -23.36 -19.14
C ASP A 316 -23.69 -23.07 -20.37
N ALA A 317 -23.30 -21.80 -20.59
CA ALA A 317 -22.48 -21.34 -21.71
C ALA A 317 -21.01 -21.07 -21.33
N ASP A 318 -20.59 -21.36 -20.12
CA ASP A 318 -19.26 -21.05 -19.56
C ASP A 318 -18.92 -19.54 -19.61
N VAL A 319 -19.89 -18.68 -19.28
CA VAL A 319 -19.72 -17.23 -19.19
C VAL A 319 -19.56 -16.81 -17.73
N ASP A 320 -18.43 -17.16 -17.14
CA ASP A 320 -18.12 -16.77 -15.75
C ASP A 320 -18.02 -15.26 -15.55
N ILE A 321 -18.33 -14.83 -14.31
CA ILE A 321 -17.77 -13.59 -13.80
C ILE A 321 -16.31 -13.86 -13.48
N ALA A 322 -15.41 -13.50 -14.39
CA ALA A 322 -14.03 -13.96 -14.39
C ALA A 322 -13.05 -12.97 -13.75
N ALA A 323 -13.31 -11.67 -13.85
CA ALA A 323 -12.45 -10.61 -13.34
C ALA A 323 -13.05 -9.92 -12.12
N GLY A 324 -12.23 -9.66 -11.10
CA GLY A 324 -12.63 -8.98 -9.86
C GLY A 324 -12.60 -9.91 -8.64
N PRO A 325 -13.10 -9.43 -7.47
CA PRO A 325 -13.63 -8.09 -7.25
C PRO A 325 -12.53 -7.03 -7.19
N ALA A 326 -12.89 -5.77 -7.42
CA ALA A 326 -12.12 -4.63 -6.95
C ALA A 326 -13.05 -3.59 -6.33
N LEU A 327 -12.53 -2.83 -5.37
CA LEU A 327 -13.25 -1.75 -4.71
C LEU A 327 -12.71 -0.40 -5.23
N ILE A 328 -13.59 0.56 -5.45
CA ILE A 328 -13.15 1.93 -5.71
C ILE A 328 -12.82 2.58 -4.36
N PRO A 329 -11.54 2.96 -4.12
CA PRO A 329 -11.11 3.50 -2.83
C PRO A 329 -11.94 4.69 -2.36
N GLY A 330 -12.29 4.70 -1.07
CA GLY A 330 -13.11 5.75 -0.48
C GLY A 330 -14.59 5.72 -0.89
N THR A 331 -15.05 4.64 -1.51
CA THR A 331 -16.46 4.40 -1.85
C THR A 331 -16.86 2.97 -1.47
N HIS A 332 -18.15 2.64 -1.58
CA HIS A 332 -18.65 1.26 -1.42
C HIS A 332 -18.89 0.57 -2.77
N THR A 333 -18.31 1.10 -3.85
CA THR A 333 -18.49 0.57 -5.19
C THR A 333 -17.62 -0.66 -5.44
N VAL A 334 -18.26 -1.76 -5.85
CA VAL A 334 -17.63 -3.04 -6.19
C VAL A 334 -17.64 -3.21 -7.71
N LEU A 335 -16.51 -3.58 -8.28
CA LEU A 335 -16.31 -3.82 -9.70
C LEU A 335 -16.03 -5.30 -9.98
N GLY A 336 -16.49 -5.78 -11.14
CA GLY A 336 -16.11 -7.07 -11.70
C GLY A 336 -16.50 -7.14 -13.17
N ALA A 337 -15.97 -8.11 -13.92
CA ALA A 337 -16.28 -8.32 -15.32
C ALA A 337 -16.43 -9.81 -15.65
N ASP A 338 -17.14 -10.11 -16.76
CA ASP A 338 -17.43 -11.47 -17.21
C ASP A 338 -16.80 -11.81 -18.56
N LYS A 339 -16.96 -13.08 -18.95
CA LYS A 339 -16.50 -13.60 -20.25
C LYS A 339 -17.35 -13.14 -21.45
N ASP A 340 -18.48 -12.44 -21.21
CA ASP A 340 -19.29 -11.81 -22.26
C ASP A 340 -18.95 -10.33 -22.47
N GLY A 341 -17.89 -9.87 -21.80
CA GLY A 341 -17.36 -8.51 -21.90
C GLY A 341 -18.12 -7.46 -21.10
N ASN A 342 -19.00 -7.85 -20.18
CA ASN A 342 -19.72 -6.91 -19.35
C ASN A 342 -18.88 -6.48 -18.15
N LEU A 343 -18.94 -5.19 -17.82
CA LEU A 343 -18.45 -4.62 -16.55
C LEU A 343 -19.63 -4.38 -15.62
N TYR A 344 -19.51 -4.87 -14.41
CA TYR A 344 -20.43 -4.70 -13.30
C TYR A 344 -19.92 -3.60 -12.37
N VAL A 345 -20.79 -2.62 -12.07
CA VAL A 345 -20.55 -1.52 -11.14
C VAL A 345 -21.63 -1.58 -10.07
N LEU A 346 -21.31 -2.12 -8.92
CA LEU A 346 -22.28 -2.47 -7.89
C LEU A 346 -22.10 -1.57 -6.66
N ASP A 347 -23.19 -1.25 -5.97
CA ASP A 347 -23.16 -0.64 -4.65
C ASP A 347 -23.08 -1.74 -3.58
N GLY A 348 -21.95 -1.85 -2.88
CA GLY A 348 -21.73 -2.86 -1.84
C GLY A 348 -22.69 -2.77 -0.65
N ASP A 349 -23.24 -1.58 -0.36
CA ASP A 349 -24.25 -1.41 0.69
C ASP A 349 -25.61 -1.95 0.25
N ALA A 350 -25.95 -1.77 -1.03
CA ALA A 350 -27.20 -2.30 -1.58
C ALA A 350 -27.19 -3.84 -1.68
N MET A 351 -26.02 -4.49 -1.71
CA MET A 351 -25.91 -5.95 -1.72
C MET A 351 -26.47 -6.59 -0.46
N GLU A 352 -26.44 -5.92 0.70
CA GLU A 352 -26.95 -6.44 1.97
C GLU A 352 -28.48 -6.63 1.98
N ASN A 353 -29.19 -5.88 1.12
CA ASN A 353 -30.65 -5.90 1.03
C ASN A 353 -31.16 -6.49 -0.28
N SER A 354 -30.46 -7.44 -0.87
CA SER A 354 -30.61 -7.91 -2.24
C SER A 354 -31.97 -8.47 -2.65
N ALA A 355 -32.91 -8.69 -1.73
CA ALA A 355 -34.31 -9.00 -2.07
C ALA A 355 -35.08 -7.79 -2.65
N SER A 356 -34.54 -6.59 -2.61
CA SER A 356 -35.20 -5.34 -2.98
C SER A 356 -34.27 -4.33 -3.63
N ALA A 357 -33.11 -4.74 -4.18
CA ALA A 357 -32.15 -3.82 -4.78
C ALA A 357 -32.84 -2.94 -5.84
N SER A 358 -32.76 -1.62 -5.64
CA SER A 358 -33.21 -0.66 -6.64
C SER A 358 -32.37 -0.83 -7.90
N PRO A 359 -32.94 -0.83 -9.11
CA PRO A 359 -32.16 -0.88 -10.36
C PRO A 359 -31.08 0.20 -10.48
N SER A 360 -31.22 1.30 -9.73
CA SER A 360 -30.23 2.38 -9.70
C SER A 360 -28.96 2.06 -8.89
N ALA A 361 -28.96 0.99 -8.06
CA ALA A 361 -27.81 0.58 -7.28
C ALA A 361 -26.82 -0.32 -8.05
N PHE A 362 -27.21 -0.80 -9.21
CA PHE A 362 -26.44 -1.73 -10.03
C PHE A 362 -26.40 -1.24 -11.49
N GLN A 363 -25.20 -1.11 -12.02
CA GLN A 363 -25.00 -0.80 -13.43
C GLN A 363 -24.21 -1.95 -14.07
N VAL A 364 -24.69 -2.44 -15.22
CA VAL A 364 -24.00 -3.42 -16.05
C VAL A 364 -24.01 -2.89 -17.47
N PHE A 365 -22.87 -2.91 -18.13
CA PHE A 365 -22.77 -2.50 -19.53
C PHE A 365 -21.67 -3.30 -20.23
N THR A 366 -21.80 -3.48 -21.54
CA THR A 366 -20.81 -4.15 -22.36
C THR A 366 -19.61 -3.23 -22.56
N ALA A 367 -18.50 -3.54 -21.91
CA ALA A 367 -17.23 -2.80 -21.98
C ALA A 367 -16.34 -3.34 -23.11
N SER A 368 -16.48 -4.62 -23.44
CA SER A 368 -15.76 -5.31 -24.52
C SER A 368 -16.74 -6.14 -25.35
N GLY A 369 -16.37 -6.47 -26.58
CA GLY A 369 -17.12 -7.39 -27.42
C GLY A 369 -16.89 -8.87 -27.09
N ASP A 370 -15.98 -9.17 -26.17
CA ASP A 370 -15.60 -10.52 -25.75
C ASP A 370 -14.97 -10.49 -24.35
N SER A 371 -14.53 -11.63 -23.86
CA SER A 371 -14.07 -11.93 -22.49
C SER A 371 -13.13 -10.88 -21.87
N VAL A 372 -13.44 -10.47 -20.65
CA VAL A 372 -12.59 -9.60 -19.81
C VAL A 372 -12.13 -10.38 -18.58
N PHE A 373 -10.81 -10.50 -18.40
CA PHE A 373 -10.22 -11.19 -17.25
C PHE A 373 -9.45 -10.27 -16.31
N ASN A 374 -9.13 -9.04 -16.76
CA ASN A 374 -8.37 -8.11 -15.94
C ASN A 374 -8.78 -6.66 -16.19
N PHE A 375 -8.55 -5.82 -15.18
CA PHE A 375 -8.73 -4.37 -15.25
C PHE A 375 -7.89 -3.67 -14.18
N ALA A 376 -7.61 -2.38 -14.37
CA ALA A 376 -6.97 -1.52 -13.39
C ALA A 376 -7.84 -0.31 -13.07
N VAL A 377 -7.73 0.23 -11.85
CA VAL A 377 -8.55 1.34 -11.37
C VAL A 377 -7.67 2.48 -10.88
N TRP A 378 -7.88 3.68 -11.41
CA TRP A 378 -7.22 4.91 -10.96
C TRP A 378 -8.24 5.89 -10.39
N GLY A 379 -8.37 5.93 -9.06
CA GLY A 379 -9.20 6.91 -8.35
C GLY A 379 -8.52 8.28 -8.37
N ARG A 380 -9.26 9.30 -8.81
CA ARG A 380 -8.83 10.71 -8.80
C ARG A 380 -9.95 11.59 -8.28
N PRO A 381 -9.66 12.77 -7.70
CA PRO A 381 -10.70 13.72 -7.29
C PRO A 381 -11.63 14.04 -8.46
N GLY A 382 -12.93 13.72 -8.31
CA GLY A 382 -13.97 13.99 -9.31
C GLY A 382 -14.06 13.02 -10.49
N SER A 383 -13.16 12.01 -10.60
CA SER A 383 -13.30 10.94 -11.60
C SER A 383 -12.51 9.70 -11.22
N THR A 384 -13.04 8.53 -11.56
CA THR A 384 -12.30 7.26 -11.47
C THR A 384 -12.16 6.69 -12.87
N ASN A 385 -10.94 6.37 -13.29
CA ASN A 385 -10.65 5.71 -14.55
C ASN A 385 -10.59 4.20 -14.33
N ILE A 386 -11.22 3.45 -15.22
CA ILE A 386 -11.17 1.99 -15.27
C ILE A 386 -10.58 1.58 -16.61
N TYR A 387 -9.45 0.89 -16.58
CA TYR A 387 -8.74 0.40 -17.76
C TYR A 387 -9.06 -1.06 -17.95
N ILE A 388 -9.51 -1.46 -19.12
CA ILE A 388 -9.99 -2.81 -19.44
C ILE A 388 -9.44 -3.23 -20.80
N GLN A 389 -9.02 -4.49 -20.91
CA GLN A 389 -8.71 -5.13 -22.19
C GLN A 389 -9.53 -6.42 -22.30
N GLY A 390 -10.25 -6.58 -23.40
CA GLY A 390 -10.97 -7.81 -23.75
C GLY A 390 -10.29 -8.55 -24.90
N HIS A 391 -10.72 -9.79 -25.13
CA HIS A 391 -10.20 -10.66 -26.18
C HIS A 391 -10.32 -9.99 -27.57
N GLY A 392 -9.21 -9.95 -28.30
CA GLY A 392 -9.19 -9.39 -29.66
C GLY A 392 -9.44 -7.89 -29.77
N GLU A 393 -9.35 -7.16 -28.67
CA GLU A 393 -9.57 -5.73 -28.62
C GLU A 393 -8.36 -4.97 -28.02
N PRO A 394 -8.22 -3.67 -28.32
CA PRO A 394 -7.25 -2.83 -27.64
C PRO A 394 -7.73 -2.49 -26.23
N VAL A 395 -6.79 -2.13 -25.35
CA VAL A 395 -7.09 -1.60 -24.02
C VAL A 395 -7.95 -0.33 -24.12
N LYS A 396 -8.96 -0.19 -23.26
CA LYS A 396 -9.92 0.91 -23.19
C LYS A 396 -9.94 1.53 -21.81
N CYS A 397 -10.14 2.86 -21.74
CA CYS A 397 -10.34 3.58 -20.49
C CYS A 397 -11.77 4.11 -20.39
N PHE A 398 -12.50 3.69 -19.38
CA PHE A 398 -13.83 4.18 -19.03
C PHE A 398 -13.74 5.08 -17.79
N GLN A 399 -14.74 5.96 -17.61
CA GLN A 399 -14.77 6.89 -16.49
C GLN A 399 -16.05 6.80 -15.67
N ILE A 400 -15.87 6.80 -14.34
CA ILE A 400 -16.94 7.08 -13.38
C ILE A 400 -16.74 8.51 -12.86
N THR A 401 -17.79 9.32 -12.92
CA THR A 401 -17.82 10.69 -12.43
C THR A 401 -18.99 10.87 -11.46
N PRO A 402 -19.08 11.98 -10.71
CA PRO A 402 -20.27 12.24 -9.90
C PRO A 402 -21.60 12.30 -10.68
N ALA A 403 -21.53 12.50 -12.01
CA ALA A 403 -22.69 12.44 -12.89
C ALA A 403 -23.09 11.01 -13.29
N GLY A 404 -22.29 10.02 -12.91
CA GLY A 404 -22.49 8.61 -13.22
C GLY A 404 -21.38 8.00 -14.09
N PHE A 405 -21.62 6.80 -14.55
CA PHE A 405 -20.71 6.02 -15.38
C PHE A 405 -20.88 6.39 -16.87
N ASN A 406 -19.77 6.58 -17.57
CA ASN A 406 -19.76 6.77 -19.01
C ASN A 406 -19.43 5.42 -19.70
N SER A 407 -20.41 4.83 -20.41
CA SER A 407 -20.22 3.57 -21.16
C SER A 407 -19.50 3.73 -22.50
N VAL A 408 -19.13 4.95 -22.88
CA VAL A 408 -18.26 5.21 -24.04
C VAL A 408 -16.84 5.42 -23.53
N PRO A 409 -15.84 4.65 -24.04
CA PRO A 409 -14.47 4.83 -23.58
C PRO A 409 -13.95 6.23 -23.94
N GLY A 410 -13.33 6.90 -22.96
CA GLY A 410 -12.70 8.21 -23.14
C GLY A 410 -11.36 8.14 -23.85
N SER A 411 -10.72 6.96 -23.84
CA SER A 411 -9.45 6.70 -24.53
C SER A 411 -9.34 5.22 -24.89
N VAL A 412 -8.67 4.93 -26.02
CA VAL A 412 -8.51 3.58 -26.56
C VAL A 412 -7.07 3.43 -27.04
N GLY A 413 -6.43 2.30 -26.71
CA GLY A 413 -5.10 1.93 -27.18
C GLY A 413 -5.06 1.62 -28.66
N SER A 414 -3.88 1.53 -29.24
CA SER A 414 -3.68 1.24 -30.66
C SER A 414 -3.34 -0.24 -30.94
N GLN A 415 -2.89 -0.98 -29.92
CA GLN A 415 -2.49 -2.38 -30.06
C GLN A 415 -3.70 -3.29 -29.80
N ILE A 416 -3.82 -4.33 -30.60
CA ILE A 416 -4.84 -5.37 -30.44
C ILE A 416 -4.12 -6.66 -30.08
N ASP A 417 -4.44 -7.23 -28.93
CA ASP A 417 -3.96 -8.55 -28.53
C ASP A 417 -5.09 -9.58 -28.80
N PRO A 418 -4.80 -10.67 -29.51
CA PRO A 418 -5.76 -11.77 -29.69
C PRO A 418 -5.95 -12.62 -28.42
N TYR A 419 -5.28 -12.28 -27.31
CA TYR A 419 -5.34 -13.01 -26.03
C TYR A 419 -5.86 -12.10 -24.92
N GLU A 420 -6.72 -12.64 -24.05
CA GLU A 420 -7.47 -11.89 -23.02
C GLU A 420 -6.92 -12.05 -21.59
N ARG A 421 -6.03 -13.03 -21.37
CA ARG A 421 -5.56 -13.40 -20.03
C ARG A 421 -4.26 -12.69 -19.68
N ILE A 422 -4.25 -11.40 -19.88
CA ILE A 422 -3.12 -10.50 -19.71
C ILE A 422 -2.86 -10.10 -18.26
N GLY A 423 -1.66 -9.61 -17.97
CA GLY A 423 -1.35 -8.85 -16.75
C GLY A 423 -1.47 -7.36 -16.99
N MET A 424 -2.06 -6.63 -16.05
CA MET A 424 -2.24 -5.19 -16.16
C MET A 424 -1.96 -4.51 -14.82
N THR A 425 -1.21 -3.41 -14.82
CA THR A 425 -0.94 -2.61 -13.61
C THR A 425 -0.85 -1.14 -13.96
N LEU A 426 -1.43 -0.28 -13.13
CA LEU A 426 -1.25 1.17 -13.19
C LEU A 426 -0.16 1.63 -12.22
N SER A 427 0.69 2.53 -12.65
CA SER A 427 1.57 3.28 -11.75
C SER A 427 1.36 4.78 -11.90
N ALA A 428 1.34 5.54 -10.79
CA ALA A 428 1.17 6.99 -10.82
C ALA A 428 1.70 7.63 -9.52
N ASN A 429 1.95 8.93 -9.57
CA ASN A 429 2.19 9.75 -8.39
C ASN A 429 0.84 10.24 -7.83
N GLY A 430 0.23 9.41 -6.97
CA GLY A 430 -1.09 9.69 -6.41
C GLY A 430 -2.16 9.88 -7.47
N ALA A 431 -2.95 10.95 -7.33
CA ALA A 431 -3.99 11.35 -8.25
C ALA A 431 -3.53 12.42 -9.27
N ILE A 432 -2.23 12.72 -9.34
CA ILE A 432 -1.67 13.79 -10.19
C ILE A 432 -1.82 13.41 -11.66
N GLU A 433 -2.53 14.23 -12.41
CA GLU A 433 -2.75 14.04 -13.84
C GLU A 433 -1.41 14.12 -14.61
N GLY A 434 -1.27 13.32 -15.68
CA GLY A 434 -0.06 13.26 -16.51
C GLY A 434 1.12 12.49 -15.88
N THR A 435 0.93 11.86 -14.69
CA THR A 435 1.95 10.99 -14.07
C THR A 435 1.68 9.51 -14.26
N GLY A 436 0.46 9.14 -14.67
CA GLY A 436 0.02 7.75 -14.77
C GLY A 436 0.57 7.03 -16.00
N ILE A 437 1.05 5.80 -15.78
CA ILE A 437 1.40 4.84 -16.84
C ILE A 437 0.59 3.58 -16.62
N LEU A 438 -0.08 3.10 -17.67
CA LEU A 438 -0.67 1.78 -17.71
C LEU A 438 0.33 0.80 -18.31
N TRP A 439 0.66 -0.23 -17.54
CA TRP A 439 1.52 -1.34 -17.95
C TRP A 439 0.65 -2.54 -18.29
N GLU A 440 0.92 -3.15 -19.44
CA GLU A 440 0.15 -4.28 -19.95
C GLU A 440 1.10 -5.33 -20.53
N THR A 441 0.88 -6.62 -20.21
CA THR A 441 1.58 -7.72 -20.86
C THR A 441 0.68 -8.38 -21.88
N THR A 442 1.14 -8.52 -23.12
CA THR A 442 0.39 -9.13 -24.21
C THR A 442 1.14 -10.33 -24.81
N GLY A 443 0.42 -11.25 -25.45
CA GLY A 443 1.02 -12.39 -26.13
C GLY A 443 0.37 -13.74 -25.82
N ASN A 444 0.90 -14.78 -26.44
CA ASN A 444 0.35 -16.15 -26.33
C ASN A 444 0.83 -16.84 -25.05
N TYR A 445 0.04 -16.82 -24.00
CA TYR A 445 0.31 -17.48 -22.71
C TYR A 445 0.27 -19.03 -22.77
N ASN A 446 -0.15 -19.61 -23.88
CA ASN A 446 -0.16 -21.07 -24.09
C ASN A 446 1.10 -21.57 -24.83
N ASN A 447 2.02 -20.69 -25.21
CA ASN A 447 3.21 -21.06 -25.96
C ASN A 447 4.49 -20.51 -25.30
N ILE A 448 5.23 -21.38 -24.63
CA ILE A 448 6.49 -21.07 -23.96
C ILE A 448 7.61 -20.64 -24.91
N ASP A 449 7.52 -20.97 -26.21
CA ASP A 449 8.54 -20.64 -27.20
C ASP A 449 8.35 -19.21 -27.78
N LEU A 450 7.21 -18.57 -27.48
CA LEU A 450 6.91 -17.23 -27.98
C LEU A 450 7.11 -16.19 -26.88
N SER A 451 7.83 -15.12 -27.21
CA SER A 451 7.92 -13.97 -26.33
C SER A 451 6.64 -13.15 -26.39
N GLY A 452 6.16 -12.77 -25.19
CA GLY A 452 5.18 -11.71 -25.08
C GLY A 452 5.82 -10.32 -25.16
N THR A 453 4.99 -9.30 -25.00
CA THR A 453 5.39 -7.89 -25.01
C THR A 453 4.87 -7.20 -23.75
N LEU A 454 5.74 -6.44 -23.09
CA LEU A 454 5.35 -5.47 -22.05
C LEU A 454 5.15 -4.12 -22.74
N HIS A 455 3.97 -3.54 -22.56
CA HIS A 455 3.60 -2.21 -23.06
C HIS A 455 3.53 -1.19 -21.93
N ALA A 456 3.84 0.06 -22.24
CA ALA A 456 3.66 1.22 -21.38
C ALA A 456 2.85 2.29 -22.11
N TYR A 457 1.65 2.59 -21.64
CA TYR A 457 0.79 3.62 -22.22
C TYR A 457 0.68 4.82 -21.30
N ASP A 458 0.57 6.02 -21.87
CA ASP A 458 0.10 7.19 -21.10
C ASP A 458 -1.33 6.90 -20.61
N ALA A 459 -1.50 6.78 -19.30
CA ALA A 459 -2.80 6.46 -18.70
C ALA A 459 -3.85 7.57 -18.92
N SER A 460 -3.44 8.78 -19.27
CA SER A 460 -4.33 9.88 -19.62
C SER A 460 -4.79 9.81 -21.09
N ASN A 461 -4.01 9.13 -21.95
CA ASN A 461 -4.30 8.97 -23.36
C ASN A 461 -3.70 7.66 -23.91
N LEU A 462 -4.46 6.58 -23.87
CA LEU A 462 -4.01 5.23 -24.28
C LEU A 462 -3.57 5.13 -25.76
N ALA A 463 -3.95 6.10 -26.61
CA ALA A 463 -3.44 6.16 -27.99
C ALA A 463 -1.92 6.51 -28.03
N SER A 464 -1.37 6.99 -26.92
CA SER A 464 0.05 7.28 -26.75
C SER A 464 0.74 6.10 -26.06
N GLU A 465 1.26 5.17 -26.85
CA GLU A 465 2.20 4.15 -26.36
C GLU A 465 3.57 4.81 -26.20
N LEU A 466 4.06 4.81 -24.95
CA LEU A 466 5.32 5.44 -24.57
C LEU A 466 6.52 4.56 -24.92
N TRP A 467 6.35 3.26 -24.66
CA TRP A 467 7.38 2.26 -24.86
C TRP A 467 6.77 0.85 -24.90
N ASN A 468 7.44 -0.07 -25.58
CA ASN A 468 7.20 -1.51 -25.40
C ASN A 468 8.51 -2.32 -25.54
N SER A 469 8.50 -3.54 -25.00
CA SER A 469 9.67 -4.42 -24.96
C SER A 469 10.11 -4.98 -26.34
N GLY A 470 9.36 -4.70 -27.37
CA GLY A 470 9.71 -5.04 -28.76
C GLY A 470 10.49 -3.92 -29.49
N MET A 471 10.56 -2.71 -28.91
CA MET A 471 11.24 -1.57 -29.56
C MET A 471 12.76 -1.77 -29.69
N ASN A 472 13.38 -2.45 -28.71
CA ASN A 472 14.80 -2.77 -28.74
C ASN A 472 15.00 -4.29 -28.58
N PRO A 473 15.88 -4.94 -29.38
CA PRO A 473 16.12 -6.38 -29.28
C PRO A 473 16.63 -6.85 -27.89
N GLY A 474 17.28 -5.96 -27.12
CA GLY A 474 17.75 -6.25 -25.76
C GLY A 474 16.67 -6.31 -24.71
N ASP A 475 15.47 -5.78 -25.00
CA ASP A 475 14.38 -5.61 -24.05
C ASP A 475 13.37 -6.78 -24.08
N THR A 476 13.66 -7.85 -24.85
CA THR A 476 12.78 -9.00 -25.00
C THR A 476 12.32 -9.55 -23.64
N MET A 477 11.00 -9.74 -23.50
CA MET A 477 10.38 -10.13 -22.23
C MET A 477 10.51 -11.64 -21.94
N GLY A 478 10.39 -12.47 -22.98
CA GLY A 478 10.22 -13.92 -22.85
C GLY A 478 8.73 -14.31 -22.78
N PRO A 479 8.41 -15.60 -22.51
CA PRO A 479 7.04 -16.09 -22.59
C PRO A 479 6.18 -15.53 -21.45
N ILE A 480 5.01 -15.01 -21.82
CA ILE A 480 4.03 -14.42 -20.90
C ILE A 480 3.37 -15.47 -20.00
N VAL A 481 3.01 -15.08 -18.81
CA VAL A 481 2.18 -15.83 -17.87
C VAL A 481 0.77 -15.24 -17.87
N LYS A 482 -0.26 -16.08 -17.94
CA LYS A 482 -1.64 -15.63 -17.80
C LYS A 482 -1.94 -15.18 -16.37
N PHE A 483 -2.74 -14.13 -16.22
CA PHE A 483 -3.23 -13.62 -14.93
C PHE A 483 -2.14 -13.15 -13.96
N ALA A 484 -0.93 -12.86 -14.43
CA ALA A 484 0.16 -12.39 -13.60
C ALA A 484 0.46 -10.93 -13.90
N GLU A 485 0.13 -10.07 -12.96
CA GLU A 485 0.33 -8.63 -13.08
C GLU A 485 1.81 -8.27 -12.95
N PRO A 486 2.31 -7.33 -13.78
CA PRO A 486 3.58 -6.68 -13.51
C PRO A 486 3.56 -5.97 -12.16
N THR A 487 4.63 -6.08 -11.39
CA THR A 487 4.80 -5.27 -10.18
C THR A 487 5.62 -4.04 -10.50
N VAL A 488 5.06 -2.87 -10.24
CA VAL A 488 5.75 -1.58 -10.44
C VAL A 488 6.09 -1.00 -9.09
N ALA A 489 7.38 -0.80 -8.83
CA ALA A 489 7.84 -0.22 -7.57
C ALA A 489 9.24 0.40 -7.73
N ASN A 490 9.41 1.59 -7.16
CA ASN A 490 10.69 2.26 -7.02
C ASN A 490 11.47 2.38 -8.35
N GLY A 491 10.79 2.87 -9.39
CA GLY A 491 11.39 3.10 -10.72
C GLY A 491 11.63 1.84 -11.54
N ARG A 492 11.09 0.69 -11.12
CA ARG A 492 11.23 -0.60 -11.81
C ARG A 492 9.91 -1.30 -12.06
N VAL A 493 9.88 -2.08 -13.12
CA VAL A 493 8.77 -2.97 -13.50
C VAL A 493 9.28 -4.41 -13.48
N TYR A 494 8.71 -5.23 -12.62
CA TYR A 494 9.05 -6.65 -12.45
C TYR A 494 7.98 -7.51 -13.12
N VAL A 495 8.37 -8.24 -14.14
CA VAL A 495 7.45 -9.03 -14.99
C VAL A 495 7.72 -10.52 -14.82
N PRO A 496 6.78 -11.30 -14.28
CA PRO A 496 6.90 -12.74 -14.17
C PRO A 496 6.79 -13.42 -15.55
N THR A 497 7.52 -14.54 -15.74
CA THR A 497 7.52 -15.29 -17.00
C THR A 497 7.39 -16.80 -16.79
N LEU A 498 6.93 -17.51 -17.83
CA LEU A 498 6.93 -18.98 -17.87
C LEU A 498 8.35 -19.58 -17.95
N ALA A 499 9.38 -18.77 -18.24
CA ALA A 499 10.76 -19.22 -18.40
C ALA A 499 11.53 -19.37 -17.06
N GLY A 500 10.86 -19.29 -15.90
CA GLY A 500 11.53 -19.32 -14.60
C GLY A 500 12.39 -18.08 -14.36
N ARG A 501 11.88 -16.91 -14.73
CA ARG A 501 12.58 -15.62 -14.57
C ARG A 501 11.59 -14.53 -14.28
N ILE A 502 12.01 -13.56 -13.47
CA ILE A 502 11.39 -12.25 -13.39
C ILE A 502 12.22 -11.30 -14.22
N MET A 503 11.62 -10.71 -15.25
CA MET A 503 12.28 -9.67 -16.05
C MET A 503 12.16 -8.34 -15.33
N VAL A 504 13.25 -7.56 -15.33
CA VAL A 504 13.31 -6.26 -14.66
C VAL A 504 13.54 -5.18 -15.70
N TYR A 505 12.57 -4.27 -15.79
CA TYR A 505 12.68 -3.06 -16.60
C TYR A 505 12.79 -1.85 -15.69
N GLY A 506 13.47 -0.83 -16.16
CA GLY A 506 13.68 0.41 -15.41
C GLY A 506 14.33 1.47 -16.27
N LEU A 507 14.49 2.65 -15.69
CA LEU A 507 15.25 3.71 -16.37
C LEU A 507 16.68 3.25 -16.53
N PHE A 508 17.22 3.43 -17.74
CA PHE A 508 18.65 3.24 -17.93
C PHE A 508 19.35 4.22 -17.01
N ASN A 509 20.28 3.70 -16.22
CA ASN A 509 21.21 4.58 -15.54
C ASN A 509 21.87 5.40 -16.63
N SER A 510 21.42 6.61 -16.88
CA SER A 510 22.31 7.63 -17.40
C SER A 510 23.55 7.52 -16.53
N PRO A 511 24.79 7.53 -17.11
CA PRO A 511 25.97 7.57 -16.28
C PRO A 511 25.66 8.61 -15.22
N VAL A 512 25.77 8.24 -13.95
CA VAL A 512 25.48 9.14 -12.82
C VAL A 512 26.17 10.43 -13.19
N GLU A 513 25.41 11.37 -13.72
CA GLU A 513 25.89 12.74 -13.82
C GLU A 513 26.28 13.02 -12.39
N ALA A 514 27.56 13.36 -12.19
CA ALA A 514 28.07 13.65 -10.86
C ALA A 514 27.01 14.54 -10.21
N PRO A 515 26.44 14.18 -9.05
CA PRO A 515 25.19 14.76 -8.55
C PRO A 515 25.27 16.25 -8.77
N GLY A 516 24.27 16.81 -9.46
CA GLY A 516 24.26 18.23 -9.75
C GLY A 516 24.48 18.95 -8.42
N GLN A 517 25.22 20.04 -8.41
CA GLN A 517 25.50 20.80 -7.19
C GLN A 517 24.17 21.03 -6.46
N PRO A 518 24.05 20.74 -5.15
CA PRO A 518 22.85 21.01 -4.40
C PRO A 518 22.42 22.47 -4.56
N SER A 519 21.13 22.71 -4.74
CA SER A 519 20.56 24.06 -4.81
C SER A 519 19.45 24.21 -3.80
N ILE A 520 19.52 25.25 -2.96
CA ILE A 520 18.50 25.56 -1.97
C ILE A 520 17.53 26.59 -2.58
N ASP A 521 16.24 26.25 -2.66
CA ASP A 521 15.18 27.12 -3.13
C ASP A 521 14.52 27.85 -1.96
N SER A 522 14.38 27.19 -0.81
CA SER A 522 13.80 27.78 0.41
C SER A 522 14.24 27.07 1.67
N VAL A 523 14.25 27.80 2.79
CA VAL A 523 14.41 27.32 4.16
C VAL A 523 13.20 27.80 4.97
N MET A 524 12.48 26.88 5.58
CA MET A 524 11.22 27.15 6.28
C MET A 524 11.19 26.48 7.65
N ASP A 525 10.41 27.02 8.58
CA ASP A 525 10.00 26.30 9.78
C ASP A 525 9.32 24.97 9.41
N ALA A 526 9.72 23.86 10.04
CA ALA A 526 9.21 22.54 9.66
C ALA A 526 7.78 22.27 10.20
N ALA A 527 7.25 23.10 11.09
CA ALA A 527 5.90 22.98 11.64
C ALA A 527 4.90 23.90 10.94
N ALA A 528 5.32 25.13 10.58
CA ALA A 528 4.46 26.16 10.03
C ALA A 528 4.68 26.41 8.52
N TYR A 529 5.78 25.89 7.96
CA TYR A 529 6.27 26.19 6.61
C TYR A 529 6.40 27.71 6.33
N SER A 530 6.83 28.44 7.35
CA SER A 530 7.04 29.87 7.30
C SER A 530 8.50 30.19 6.96
N PRO A 531 8.79 31.00 5.93
CA PRO A 531 10.16 31.35 5.52
C PRO A 531 10.69 32.63 6.20
N VAL A 532 10.13 33.07 7.33
CA VAL A 532 10.37 34.43 7.85
C VAL A 532 11.71 34.55 8.56
N ALA A 533 12.04 33.65 9.44
CA ALA A 533 13.29 33.63 10.21
C ALA A 533 13.47 32.26 10.86
N VAL A 534 14.71 31.92 11.20
CA VAL A 534 15.01 30.74 12.02
C VAL A 534 15.42 31.16 13.43
N SER A 535 15.29 30.23 14.38
CA SER A 535 15.74 30.42 15.76
C SER A 535 16.66 29.27 16.23
N PRO A 536 17.50 29.46 17.26
CA PRO A 536 18.31 28.37 17.81
C PRO A 536 17.47 27.16 18.22
N GLY A 537 17.87 25.95 17.82
CA GLY A 537 17.16 24.71 18.12
C GLY A 537 15.87 24.48 17.32
N GLU A 538 15.55 25.31 16.34
CA GLU A 538 14.36 25.12 15.50
C GLU A 538 14.52 23.96 14.55
N VAL A 539 13.48 23.17 14.35
CA VAL A 539 13.42 22.17 13.28
C VAL A 539 13.02 22.88 11.99
N VAL A 540 13.87 22.82 10.97
CA VAL A 540 13.64 23.46 9.66
C VAL A 540 13.47 22.43 8.56
N ALA A 541 12.70 22.79 7.53
CA ALA A 541 12.57 22.10 6.25
C ALA A 541 13.25 22.95 5.16
N ILE A 542 14.21 22.36 4.46
CA ILE A 542 14.98 22.96 3.38
C ILE A 542 14.53 22.30 2.08
N PHE A 543 14.03 23.06 1.14
CA PHE A 543 13.59 22.59 -0.17
C PHE A 543 14.55 23.03 -1.27
N GLY A 544 14.67 22.21 -2.32
CA GLY A 544 15.54 22.49 -3.43
C GLY A 544 15.74 21.32 -4.37
N SER A 545 16.88 21.29 -5.06
CA SER A 545 17.24 20.20 -5.96
C SER A 545 18.61 19.62 -5.60
N ASN A 546 18.79 18.32 -5.82
CA ASN A 546 20.01 17.57 -5.50
C ASN A 546 20.46 17.68 -4.03
N LEU A 547 19.52 17.92 -3.11
CA LEU A 547 19.84 18.17 -1.70
C LEU A 547 20.31 16.91 -0.95
N GLY A 548 19.96 15.72 -1.43
CA GLY A 548 20.25 14.46 -0.76
C GLY A 548 19.96 13.25 -1.64
N PRO A 549 19.84 12.05 -1.03
CA PRO A 549 19.63 10.80 -1.77
C PRO A 549 18.26 10.77 -2.46
N THR A 550 18.20 10.09 -3.60
CA THR A 550 16.91 9.83 -4.29
C THR A 550 16.01 8.91 -3.47
N SER A 551 16.59 7.96 -2.73
CA SER A 551 15.88 7.18 -1.72
C SER A 551 15.99 7.91 -0.39
N PRO A 552 14.88 8.42 0.18
CA PRO A 552 14.91 9.21 1.40
C PRO A 552 15.54 8.47 2.58
N ALA A 553 16.25 9.19 3.44
CA ALA A 553 16.87 8.69 4.66
C ALA A 553 16.27 9.39 5.89
N GLY A 554 15.81 8.61 6.87
CA GLY A 554 15.31 9.09 8.15
C GLY A 554 16.40 9.29 9.18
N MET A 555 16.03 9.95 10.29
CA MET A 555 16.90 10.25 11.42
C MET A 555 17.64 9.01 11.94
N GLN A 556 18.92 9.18 12.22
CA GLN A 556 19.78 8.16 12.86
C GLN A 556 20.45 8.73 14.08
N LEU A 557 20.79 7.88 15.03
CA LEU A 557 21.61 8.25 16.18
C LEU A 557 23.07 7.90 15.92
N ASP A 558 23.96 8.77 16.38
CA ASP A 558 25.38 8.50 16.42
C ASP A 558 25.75 7.51 17.55
N PRO A 559 26.99 7.00 17.64
CA PRO A 559 27.40 6.09 18.71
C PRO A 559 27.30 6.68 20.12
N SER A 560 27.17 8.00 20.26
CA SER A 560 26.98 8.71 21.54
C SER A 560 25.52 8.82 21.93
N GLY A 561 24.57 8.39 21.04
CA GLY A 561 23.14 8.49 21.27
C GLY A 561 22.53 9.84 20.89
N ASN A 562 23.27 10.72 20.22
CA ASN A 562 22.76 11.97 19.67
C ASN A 562 22.26 11.78 18.23
N VAL A 563 21.38 12.65 17.76
CA VAL A 563 20.96 12.69 16.34
C VAL A 563 22.18 13.01 15.49
N ALA A 564 22.44 12.14 14.49
CA ALA A 564 23.59 12.26 13.61
C ALA A 564 23.53 13.54 12.75
N THR A 565 24.67 14.12 12.46
CA THR A 565 24.79 15.33 11.62
C THR A 565 24.92 15.00 10.14
N SER A 566 24.95 13.71 9.78
CA SER A 566 25.00 13.24 8.38
C SER A 566 24.02 12.10 8.17
N LEU A 567 23.23 12.16 7.09
CA LEU A 567 22.31 11.09 6.65
C LEU A 567 22.58 10.77 5.17
N SER A 568 22.96 9.53 4.86
CA SER A 568 23.23 9.10 3.48
C SER A 568 24.11 10.07 2.69
N ASN A 569 25.23 10.51 3.28
CA ASN A 569 26.17 11.49 2.75
C ASN A 569 25.58 12.90 2.51
N THR A 570 24.49 13.23 3.23
CA THR A 570 23.88 14.56 3.25
C THR A 570 24.15 15.24 4.58
N GLU A 571 24.57 16.49 4.55
CA GLU A 571 24.80 17.35 5.72
C GLU A 571 24.18 18.73 5.49
N VAL A 572 23.66 19.35 6.53
CA VAL A 572 23.22 20.75 6.53
C VAL A 572 24.19 21.54 7.40
N LEU A 573 24.66 22.66 6.88
CA LEU A 573 25.61 23.52 7.56
C LEU A 573 24.98 24.88 7.85
N PHE A 574 25.06 25.35 9.09
CA PHE A 574 24.72 26.72 9.48
C PHE A 574 26.01 27.44 9.89
N ASP A 575 26.41 28.44 9.11
CA ASP A 575 27.70 29.14 9.25
C ASP A 575 28.88 28.15 9.34
N GLY A 576 28.82 27.05 8.57
CA GLY A 576 29.81 25.97 8.56
C GLY A 576 29.69 24.96 9.72
N THR A 577 28.75 25.12 10.66
CA THR A 577 28.49 24.17 11.75
C THR A 577 27.51 23.09 11.27
N PRO A 578 27.85 21.78 11.32
CA PRO A 578 26.93 20.70 10.93
C PRO A 578 25.72 20.64 11.87
N ALA A 579 24.53 20.56 11.28
CA ALA A 579 23.26 20.49 11.97
C ALA A 579 22.81 19.03 12.20
N PRO A 580 22.16 18.70 13.32
CA PRO A 580 21.52 17.40 13.51
C PRO A 580 20.44 17.14 12.43
N MET A 581 20.53 15.98 11.76
CA MET A 581 19.73 15.65 10.59
C MET A 581 18.50 14.81 10.97
N VAL A 582 17.32 15.30 10.59
CA VAL A 582 16.05 14.60 10.86
C VAL A 582 15.59 13.81 9.64
N TRP A 583 15.83 14.34 8.43
CA TRP A 583 15.42 13.75 7.17
C TRP A 583 16.28 14.23 6.01
N ALA A 584 16.54 13.37 5.03
CA ALA A 584 17.22 13.74 3.79
C ALA A 584 16.62 13.05 2.57
N SER A 585 16.32 13.83 1.52
CA SER A 585 15.91 13.37 0.20
C SER A 585 16.47 14.30 -0.88
N ALA A 586 16.30 13.95 -2.16
CA ALA A 586 16.80 14.74 -3.27
C ALA A 586 16.21 16.16 -3.35
N THR A 587 15.00 16.37 -2.81
CA THR A 587 14.24 17.63 -2.91
C THR A 587 13.95 18.29 -1.58
N GLN A 588 14.17 17.60 -0.45
CA GLN A 588 13.92 18.11 0.89
C GLN A 588 14.88 17.54 1.90
N VAL A 589 15.37 18.40 2.78
CA VAL A 589 16.20 18.03 3.93
C VAL A 589 15.64 18.72 5.17
N ASN A 590 15.46 17.96 6.28
CA ASN A 590 15.07 18.53 7.56
C ASN A 590 16.21 18.40 8.56
N ALA A 591 16.50 19.50 9.24
CA ALA A 591 17.59 19.58 10.23
C ALA A 591 17.17 20.43 11.42
N VAL A 592 17.92 20.29 12.52
CA VAL A 592 17.75 21.15 13.71
C VAL A 592 18.78 22.26 13.64
N VAL A 593 18.35 23.50 13.66
CA VAL A 593 19.23 24.68 13.67
C VAL A 593 20.15 24.62 14.91
N PRO A 594 21.46 24.63 14.76
CA PRO A 594 22.37 24.60 15.89
C PRO A 594 22.08 25.71 16.93
N PHE A 595 22.17 25.38 18.22
CA PHE A 595 21.93 26.36 19.30
C PHE A 595 22.95 27.52 19.33
N GLY A 596 24.07 27.36 18.59
CA GLY A 596 25.12 28.35 18.45
C GLY A 596 24.81 29.48 17.44
N VAL A 597 23.77 29.40 16.61
CA VAL A 597 23.46 30.46 15.62
C VAL A 597 23.09 31.77 16.31
N GLN A 598 23.47 32.90 15.68
CA GLN A 598 23.32 34.23 16.23
C GLN A 598 22.71 35.22 15.24
N ALA A 599 21.95 36.19 15.77
CA ALA A 599 21.45 37.31 14.99
C ALA A 599 22.61 38.16 14.38
N PRO A 600 22.41 38.84 13.24
CA PRO A 600 21.11 39.05 12.59
C PRO A 600 20.73 37.96 11.58
N ALA A 601 21.66 37.13 11.11
CA ALA A 601 21.40 36.14 10.07
C ALA A 601 22.44 35.00 10.16
N THR A 602 22.07 33.82 9.62
CA THR A 602 22.94 32.65 9.44
C THR A 602 22.98 32.26 7.95
N GLN A 603 24.10 31.66 7.53
CA GLN A 603 24.29 31.14 6.16
C GLN A 603 24.04 29.63 6.16
N VAL A 604 23.02 29.21 5.42
CA VAL A 604 22.64 27.79 5.29
C VAL A 604 23.25 27.23 4.00
N GLN A 605 23.85 26.06 4.11
CA GLN A 605 24.35 25.28 2.97
C GLN A 605 23.94 23.81 3.16
N VAL A 606 23.73 23.13 2.04
CA VAL A 606 23.54 21.67 2.00
C VAL A 606 24.72 21.07 1.28
N GLN A 607 25.33 20.05 1.91
CA GLN A 607 26.36 19.24 1.30
C GLN A 607 25.81 17.84 1.02
N TYR A 608 25.94 17.38 -0.23
CA TYR A 608 25.57 16.03 -0.63
C TYR A 608 26.68 15.43 -1.50
N GLN A 609 27.16 14.23 -1.16
CA GLN A 609 28.24 13.52 -1.87
C GLN A 609 29.46 14.42 -2.17
N ASN A 610 29.88 15.21 -1.20
CA ASN A 610 30.98 16.19 -1.27
C ASN A 610 30.74 17.41 -2.20
N GLN A 611 29.54 17.56 -2.77
CA GLN A 611 29.12 18.77 -3.46
C GLN A 611 28.40 19.70 -2.46
N VAL A 612 28.75 20.98 -2.46
CA VAL A 612 28.20 21.97 -1.53
C VAL A 612 27.34 22.97 -2.30
N SER A 613 26.13 23.27 -1.80
CA SER A 613 25.25 24.29 -2.38
C SER A 613 25.85 25.71 -2.32
N GLY A 614 25.28 26.63 -3.07
CA GLY A 614 25.39 28.05 -2.76
C GLY A 614 24.90 28.36 -1.34
N THR A 615 25.34 29.47 -0.76
CA THR A 615 24.84 29.92 0.56
C THR A 615 23.45 30.50 0.43
N PHE A 616 22.55 30.09 1.35
CA PHE A 616 21.22 30.66 1.52
C PHE A 616 21.13 31.43 2.84
N SER A 617 20.89 32.73 2.78
CA SER A 617 20.89 33.58 3.98
C SER A 617 19.52 33.59 4.66
N MET A 618 19.47 33.22 5.95
CA MET A 618 18.25 33.25 6.77
C MET A 618 18.40 34.26 7.92
N PRO A 619 17.40 35.12 8.15
CA PRO A 619 17.35 35.94 9.37
C PRO A 619 17.29 35.04 10.62
N VAL A 620 17.94 35.47 11.71
CA VAL A 620 17.90 34.77 13.00
C VAL A 620 17.07 35.58 14.00
N ALA A 621 16.03 34.96 14.55
CA ALA A 621 15.18 35.54 15.59
C ALA A 621 15.42 34.87 16.96
N PRO A 622 15.13 35.55 18.08
CA PRO A 622 15.23 34.94 19.43
C PRO A 622 14.28 33.73 19.60
N ALA A 623 13.13 33.71 18.92
CA ALA A 623 12.18 32.60 18.79
C ALA A 623 11.44 32.72 17.46
N ALA A 624 11.02 31.60 16.90
CA ALA A 624 10.20 31.49 15.68
C ALA A 624 9.22 30.30 15.87
N PRO A 625 8.20 30.44 16.76
CA PRO A 625 7.37 29.31 17.15
C PRO A 625 6.48 28.82 16.02
N GLY A 626 6.49 27.52 15.77
CA GLY A 626 5.55 26.79 14.92
C GLY A 626 4.97 25.59 15.65
N ILE A 627 3.64 25.42 15.66
CA ILE A 627 2.96 24.21 16.17
C ILE A 627 2.88 23.19 15.04
N PHE A 628 3.27 21.95 15.28
CA PHE A 628 3.09 20.87 14.31
C PHE A 628 1.61 20.54 14.13
N SER A 629 1.16 20.33 12.88
CA SER A 629 -0.16 19.80 12.58
C SER A 629 -0.15 18.27 12.57
N ALA A 630 -1.31 17.66 12.84
CA ALA A 630 -1.44 16.21 12.90
C ALA A 630 -1.18 15.52 11.54
N ASP A 631 -1.49 16.20 10.45
CA ASP A 631 -1.29 15.75 9.06
C ASP A 631 0.00 16.31 8.42
N GLY A 632 0.77 17.10 9.18
CA GLY A 632 2.01 17.71 8.73
C GLY A 632 1.87 18.82 7.68
N THR A 633 0.67 19.35 7.45
CA THR A 633 0.44 20.45 6.47
C THR A 633 0.72 21.85 7.01
N GLY A 634 0.91 21.97 8.32
CA GLY A 634 1.05 23.27 9.02
C GLY A 634 -0.29 23.99 9.27
N ASN A 635 -1.43 23.38 8.97
CA ASN A 635 -2.78 23.92 9.17
C ASN A 635 -3.72 22.82 9.73
N GLY A 636 -4.94 23.21 10.11
CA GLY A 636 -5.98 22.29 10.58
C GLY A 636 -5.73 21.74 11.97
N GLN A 637 -5.88 20.43 12.19
CA GLN A 637 -5.73 19.81 13.51
C GLN A 637 -4.28 19.86 13.98
N GLY A 638 -4.02 20.41 15.16
CA GLY A 638 -2.68 20.42 15.78
C GLY A 638 -2.22 19.01 16.19
N ALA A 639 -0.91 18.77 16.19
CA ALA A 639 -0.30 17.56 16.76
C ALA A 639 -0.39 17.63 18.30
N ILE A 640 -1.51 17.14 18.84
CA ILE A 640 -1.91 17.29 20.23
C ILE A 640 -2.30 15.92 20.79
N LEU A 641 -1.85 15.62 22.01
CA LEU A 641 -2.28 14.44 22.77
C LEU A 641 -3.26 14.87 23.88
N ASN A 642 -4.32 14.10 24.04
CA ASN A 642 -5.24 14.21 25.14
C ASN A 642 -4.59 13.77 26.47
N GLN A 643 -5.23 14.04 27.60
CA GLN A 643 -4.73 13.69 28.92
C GLN A 643 -4.52 12.18 29.12
N ASP A 644 -5.24 11.34 28.39
CA ASP A 644 -5.12 9.88 28.39
C ASP A 644 -4.04 9.36 27.42
N GLY A 645 -3.33 10.26 26.72
CA GLY A 645 -2.29 9.93 25.72
C GLY A 645 -2.84 9.61 24.34
N THR A 646 -4.14 9.67 24.09
CA THR A 646 -4.70 9.49 22.74
C THR A 646 -4.48 10.74 21.90
N VAL A 647 -4.40 10.57 20.57
CA VAL A 647 -4.32 11.70 19.64
C VAL A 647 -5.64 12.47 19.65
N ASN A 648 -5.56 13.79 19.82
CA ASN A 648 -6.72 14.68 19.77
C ASN A 648 -7.25 14.77 18.33
N SER A 649 -8.55 14.55 18.17
CA SER A 649 -9.24 14.62 16.90
C SER A 649 -10.75 14.86 17.11
N GLY A 650 -11.51 15.12 16.03
CA GLY A 650 -12.98 15.22 16.09
C GLY A 650 -13.65 14.01 16.73
N ASP A 651 -13.10 12.79 16.52
CA ASP A 651 -13.60 11.55 17.12
C ASP A 651 -13.13 11.34 18.57
N ARG A 652 -12.06 12.01 18.97
CA ARG A 652 -11.47 11.94 20.32
C ARG A 652 -11.17 13.35 20.84
N PRO A 653 -12.19 14.19 21.04
CA PRO A 653 -12.00 15.57 21.48
C PRO A 653 -11.59 15.63 22.95
N ALA A 654 -10.78 16.63 23.32
CA ALA A 654 -10.35 16.89 24.68
C ALA A 654 -11.52 17.48 25.50
N PRO A 655 -11.84 16.95 26.69
CA PRO A 655 -12.80 17.62 27.58
C PRO A 655 -12.32 19.02 27.99
N ALA A 656 -13.23 19.99 28.02
CA ALA A 656 -12.93 21.29 28.59
C ALA A 656 -12.51 21.14 30.06
N GLY A 657 -11.41 21.78 30.48
CA GLY A 657 -10.78 21.61 31.78
C GLY A 657 -9.71 20.52 31.88
N SER A 658 -9.61 19.60 30.88
CA SER A 658 -8.56 18.58 30.83
C SER A 658 -7.20 19.16 30.40
N VAL A 659 -6.14 18.40 30.62
CA VAL A 659 -4.79 18.77 30.19
C VAL A 659 -4.49 18.13 28.85
N VAL A 660 -3.91 18.89 27.91
CA VAL A 660 -3.43 18.39 26.62
C VAL A 660 -1.95 18.71 26.45
N ALA A 661 -1.24 17.88 25.68
CA ALA A 661 0.15 18.11 25.30
C ALA A 661 0.22 18.45 23.82
N LEU A 662 0.66 19.66 23.48
CA LEU A 662 0.93 20.09 22.10
C LEU A 662 2.44 20.02 21.80
N PHE A 663 2.78 19.77 20.54
CA PHE A 663 4.15 19.74 20.07
C PHE A 663 4.43 20.88 19.10
N ALA A 664 5.60 21.51 19.28
CA ALA A 664 6.01 22.70 18.56
C ALA A 664 7.52 22.72 18.34
N THR A 665 8.01 23.69 17.60
CA THR A 665 9.44 24.01 17.44
C THR A 665 9.66 25.51 17.51
N GLY A 666 10.91 25.96 17.38
CA GLY A 666 11.22 27.39 17.31
C GLY A 666 11.20 28.11 18.66
N ALA A 667 11.47 27.40 19.77
CA ALA A 667 11.46 27.97 21.11
C ALA A 667 12.64 28.92 21.38
N GLY A 668 13.67 28.90 20.55
CA GLY A 668 14.90 29.63 20.79
C GLY A 668 15.79 28.95 21.81
N ARG A 669 16.51 29.74 22.62
CA ARG A 669 17.44 29.21 23.61
C ARG A 669 16.75 28.55 24.80
N PHE A 670 17.38 27.49 25.30
CA PHE A 670 16.94 26.76 26.51
C PHE A 670 17.80 27.02 27.71
N SER A 671 17.28 26.71 28.92
CA SER A 671 17.96 26.65 30.18
C SER A 671 17.70 25.28 30.87
N PRO A 672 18.71 24.44 31.11
CA PRO A 672 20.13 24.58 30.72
C PRO A 672 20.32 24.82 29.21
N PRO A 673 21.50 25.35 28.80
CA PRO A 673 21.76 25.56 27.37
C PRO A 673 21.58 24.29 26.55
N GLY A 674 20.89 24.41 25.42
CA GLY A 674 20.62 23.28 24.52
C GLY A 674 21.90 22.70 23.89
N ILE A 675 21.87 21.40 23.66
CA ILE A 675 22.97 20.62 23.05
C ILE A 675 22.52 20.11 21.68
N ASP A 676 23.30 20.46 20.66
CA ASP A 676 22.99 20.07 19.27
C ASP A 676 22.89 18.53 19.15
N GLY A 677 21.74 18.05 18.65
CA GLY A 677 21.48 16.63 18.44
C GLY A 677 21.14 15.82 19.69
N SER A 678 21.19 16.39 20.88
CA SER A 678 20.80 15.68 22.11
C SER A 678 19.36 15.21 22.06
N VAL A 679 19.10 13.98 22.56
CA VAL A 679 17.74 13.46 22.79
C VAL A 679 17.35 13.80 24.22
N VAL A 680 16.23 14.49 24.42
CA VAL A 680 15.78 14.99 25.73
C VAL A 680 15.51 13.83 26.70
N SER A 681 16.26 13.80 27.80
CA SER A 681 16.04 12.83 28.89
C SER A 681 14.88 13.28 29.80
N PRO A 682 14.01 12.33 30.24
CA PRO A 682 12.99 12.64 31.24
C PRO A 682 13.55 13.21 32.56
N ASP A 683 14.83 12.92 32.84
CA ASP A 683 15.51 13.38 34.09
C ASP A 683 16.12 14.79 33.96
N ASN A 684 16.21 15.32 32.73
CA ASN A 684 16.75 16.64 32.44
C ASN A 684 15.92 17.32 31.34
N LEU A 685 14.97 18.13 31.77
CA LEU A 685 14.01 18.79 30.90
C LEU A 685 14.39 20.27 30.72
N PRO A 686 15.06 20.63 29.60
CA PRO A 686 15.40 22.01 29.32
C PRO A 686 14.14 22.84 29.04
N VAL A 687 14.09 24.07 29.56
CA VAL A 687 12.93 24.98 29.38
C VAL A 687 13.33 26.19 28.56
N PRO A 688 12.42 26.76 27.72
CA PRO A 688 12.67 27.99 26.99
C PRO A 688 13.06 29.13 27.91
N VAL A 689 14.05 29.94 27.49
CA VAL A 689 14.44 31.16 28.22
C VAL A 689 13.37 32.24 28.10
N LEU A 690 12.66 32.29 26.98
CA LEU A 690 11.58 33.23 26.73
C LEU A 690 10.25 32.70 27.31
N PRO A 691 9.36 33.59 27.81
CA PRO A 691 8.08 33.19 28.36
C PRO A 691 7.20 32.55 27.30
N VAL A 692 6.51 31.46 27.71
CA VAL A 692 5.59 30.67 26.81
C VAL A 692 4.17 30.89 27.32
N SER A 693 3.26 31.21 26.42
CA SER A 693 1.81 31.25 26.65
C SER A 693 1.04 30.61 25.52
N VAL A 694 -0.18 30.13 25.81
CA VAL A 694 -1.05 29.45 24.83
C VAL A 694 -2.45 30.02 24.94
N GLN A 695 -3.10 30.27 23.79
CA GLN A 695 -4.52 30.61 23.71
C GLN A 695 -5.29 29.47 23.03
N ILE A 696 -6.43 29.10 23.59
CA ILE A 696 -7.37 28.11 23.05
C ILE A 696 -8.74 28.78 22.96
N GLY A 697 -9.31 28.83 21.73
CA GLY A 697 -10.58 29.53 21.50
C GLY A 697 -10.53 31.02 21.82
N GLY A 698 -9.36 31.65 21.75
CA GLY A 698 -9.12 33.05 22.09
C GLY A 698 -8.98 33.34 23.60
N ALA A 699 -9.09 32.33 24.47
CA ALA A 699 -8.86 32.46 25.91
C ALA A 699 -7.45 31.98 26.29
N GLU A 700 -6.82 32.65 27.25
CA GLU A 700 -5.52 32.20 27.82
C GLU A 700 -5.69 30.85 28.51
N ALA A 701 -4.86 29.87 28.13
CA ALA A 701 -4.80 28.54 28.69
C ALA A 701 -3.66 28.46 29.75
N ALA A 702 -3.92 27.83 30.85
CA ALA A 702 -2.90 27.64 31.88
C ALA A 702 -1.79 26.68 31.41
N VAL A 703 -0.57 27.16 31.23
CA VAL A 703 0.60 26.36 30.85
C VAL A 703 1.14 25.68 32.12
N LEU A 704 1.11 24.34 32.13
CA LEU A 704 1.57 23.51 33.24
C LEU A 704 3.01 23.03 33.05
N TYR A 705 3.44 22.92 31.81
CA TYR A 705 4.79 22.58 31.37
C TYR A 705 5.08 23.19 30.01
N ALA A 706 6.27 23.70 29.83
CA ALA A 706 6.81 24.06 28.51
C ALA A 706 8.32 23.76 28.55
N GLY A 707 8.77 22.84 27.73
CA GLY A 707 10.15 22.40 27.68
C GLY A 707 10.46 21.42 26.58
N GLY A 708 11.69 20.94 26.49
CA GLY A 708 12.07 19.91 25.55
C GLY A 708 11.19 18.68 25.68
N ALA A 709 10.79 18.10 24.58
CA ALA A 709 9.91 16.93 24.53
C ALA A 709 10.72 15.66 24.90
N PRO A 710 10.40 14.93 26.01
CA PRO A 710 11.14 13.75 26.41
C PRO A 710 11.18 12.68 25.32
N GLY A 711 12.36 12.14 25.02
CA GLY A 711 12.58 11.12 23.98
C GLY A 711 12.68 11.66 22.56
N LEU A 712 12.50 12.97 22.33
CA LEU A 712 12.68 13.62 21.05
C LEU A 712 13.97 14.44 21.01
N VAL A 713 14.40 14.82 19.78
CA VAL A 713 15.57 15.68 19.63
C VAL A 713 15.34 17.04 20.30
N GLU A 714 16.36 17.53 20.96
CA GLU A 714 16.33 18.85 21.59
C GLU A 714 16.16 19.93 20.52
N GLY A 715 15.02 20.63 20.56
CA GLY A 715 14.50 21.51 19.50
C GLY A 715 13.02 21.28 19.24
N VAL A 716 12.52 20.09 19.60
CA VAL A 716 11.09 19.83 19.69
C VAL A 716 10.61 20.25 21.09
N LEU A 717 9.67 21.18 21.12
CA LEU A 717 9.03 21.70 22.31
C LEU A 717 7.76 20.92 22.62
N GLN A 718 7.58 20.47 23.87
CA GLN A 718 6.30 20.00 24.38
C GLN A 718 5.71 21.08 25.31
N VAL A 719 4.43 21.40 25.11
CA VAL A 719 3.71 22.32 26.00
C VAL A 719 2.44 21.63 26.52
N ASN A 720 2.38 21.43 27.85
CA ASN A 720 1.19 20.88 28.49
C ASN A 720 0.31 22.03 28.97
N VAL A 721 -0.90 22.10 28.49
CA VAL A 721 -1.85 23.17 28.78
C VAL A 721 -3.18 22.63 29.25
N GLN A 722 -3.83 23.36 30.17
CA GLN A 722 -5.19 23.05 30.57
C GLN A 722 -6.17 23.78 29.62
N VAL A 723 -7.05 23.01 28.96
CA VAL A 723 -8.13 23.55 28.12
C VAL A 723 -9.03 24.41 29.00
N PRO A 724 -9.27 25.70 28.68
CA PRO A 724 -10.12 26.55 29.51
C PRO A 724 -11.53 25.96 29.66
N GLY A 725 -12.11 26.01 30.89
CA GLY A 725 -13.40 25.38 31.20
C GLY A 725 -14.61 25.93 30.44
N GLY A 726 -14.48 27.11 29.81
CA GLY A 726 -15.52 27.73 28.97
C GLY A 726 -15.32 27.58 27.47
N THR A 727 -14.36 26.73 27.06
CA THR A 727 -14.07 26.50 25.63
C THR A 727 -15.25 25.83 24.94
N PRO A 728 -15.77 26.38 23.81
CA PRO A 728 -16.86 25.75 23.08
C PRO A 728 -16.45 24.39 22.50
N ALA A 729 -17.45 23.50 22.29
CA ALA A 729 -17.22 22.23 21.62
C ALA A 729 -16.94 22.44 20.12
N GLY A 730 -16.17 21.51 19.54
CA GLY A 730 -15.78 21.49 18.13
C GLY A 730 -14.31 21.84 17.97
N ASP A 731 -13.92 22.11 16.73
CA ASP A 731 -12.55 22.52 16.38
C ASP A 731 -12.35 23.99 16.71
N VAL A 732 -11.59 24.27 17.75
CA VAL A 732 -11.33 25.63 18.22
C VAL A 732 -9.88 26.05 17.92
N PRO A 733 -9.64 27.31 17.53
CA PRO A 733 -8.29 27.78 17.24
C PRO A 733 -7.36 27.65 18.45
N ILE A 734 -6.10 27.25 18.17
CA ILE A 734 -5.02 27.22 19.15
C ILE A 734 -3.85 28.09 18.66
N LEU A 735 -3.25 28.86 19.56
CA LEU A 735 -2.12 29.75 19.27
C LEU A 735 -1.07 29.62 20.37
N LEU A 736 0.17 29.39 19.96
CA LEU A 736 1.35 29.40 20.84
C LEU A 736 2.08 30.73 20.71
N ARG A 737 2.46 31.32 21.84
CA ARG A 737 3.30 32.51 21.88
C ARG A 737 4.55 32.26 22.69
N ILE A 738 5.72 32.66 22.14
CA ILE A 738 7.01 32.60 22.79
C ILE A 738 7.68 33.97 22.72
N GLY A 739 7.85 34.63 23.86
CA GLY A 739 8.25 36.03 23.91
C GLY A 739 7.22 36.92 23.21
N ASP A 740 7.66 37.63 22.16
CA ASP A 740 6.81 38.49 21.32
C ASP A 740 6.35 37.84 20.02
N ARG A 741 6.72 36.58 19.79
CA ARG A 741 6.42 35.85 18.56
C ARG A 741 5.27 34.87 18.76
N THR A 742 4.43 34.69 17.71
CA THR A 742 3.30 33.78 17.70
C THR A 742 3.46 32.72 16.63
N SER A 743 2.94 31.51 16.88
CA SER A 743 2.83 30.45 15.90
C SER A 743 1.91 30.85 14.74
N GLN A 744 1.89 30.03 13.67
CA GLN A 744 0.98 30.20 12.55
C GLN A 744 -0.49 30.19 13.00
N PRO A 745 -1.38 30.96 12.34
CA PRO A 745 -2.81 30.84 12.49
C PRO A 745 -3.34 29.58 11.76
N GLY A 746 -4.59 29.22 12.00
CA GLY A 746 -5.28 28.15 11.26
C GLY A 746 -5.15 26.76 11.89
N LEU A 747 -4.43 26.63 13.01
CA LEU A 747 -4.43 25.38 13.76
C LEU A 747 -5.58 25.32 14.76
N THR A 748 -6.08 24.09 14.97
CA THR A 748 -7.21 23.82 15.86
C THR A 748 -6.91 22.69 16.85
N ILE A 749 -7.67 22.67 17.92
CA ILE A 749 -7.80 21.57 18.86
C ILE A 749 -9.28 21.16 18.90
N ALA A 750 -9.57 19.86 18.81
CA ALA A 750 -10.93 19.36 18.99
C ALA A 750 -11.27 19.33 20.50
N VAL A 751 -12.36 20.00 20.87
CA VAL A 751 -12.80 20.12 22.28
C VAL A 751 -14.22 19.56 22.42
N GLN A 752 -14.45 18.77 23.49
CA GLN A 752 -15.76 18.30 23.90
C GLN A 752 -16.42 19.28 24.85
N SER A 753 -17.72 19.52 24.69
CA SER A 753 -18.48 20.32 25.66
C SER A 753 -18.38 19.73 27.07
N GLN A 754 -18.24 20.59 28.09
CA GLN A 754 -18.34 20.16 29.48
C GLN A 754 -19.78 19.63 29.70
N ALA A 755 -19.92 18.36 30.15
CA ALA A 755 -21.22 17.87 30.58
C ALA A 755 -21.73 18.78 31.71
N ALA A 756 -22.99 19.22 31.60
CA ALA A 756 -23.62 19.96 32.70
C ALA A 756 -23.53 19.07 33.96
N PRO A 757 -23.18 19.63 35.13
CA PRO A 757 -23.24 18.85 36.38
C PRO A 757 -24.70 18.38 36.59
N GLU A 758 -24.88 17.06 36.79
CA GLU A 758 -26.15 16.44 37.16
C GLU A 758 -26.70 17.00 38.48
#